data_3204d019b1ac3af5cde1ea4f7d83d38e
#
_entry.id   3204d019b1ac3af5cde1ea4f7d83d38e
#
_cell.length_a   1.000
_cell.length_b   1.000
_cell.length_c   1.000
_cell.angle_alpha   90.00
_cell.angle_beta   90.00
_cell.angle_gamma   90.00
#
_symmetry.space_group_name_H-M   'P 1'
#
loop_
_entity.id
_entity.type
_entity.pdbx_description
1 polymer ?
#
loop_
_entity_poly.entity_id
_entity_poly.type
_entity_poly.pdbx_seq_one_letter_code
_entity_poly.pdbx_strand_id
1 'polypeptide(L)'
;MKHTKSFYWCVGICLACFSFVAKAQNIDIKTGWQYRETQTTAWFPATVPGEIHTDLLNNKTIEDPFYRDNEKKLQWIEKKDWEYKTTFQVSPAILKRKNAELVFDGLDTYATVYLNNKQVLKADNMFRQWKVEVKKLLKPGNNDLVIVFKSAQNVVDSLAKKDLPFIIPDNPRAYARKAQYHFGWDWGPKFTTCGIWKTPRLEAYDEKSPEKPYVMNRKIELVQQPDSLGKSFYFKIDGKPVYMKGANYIPSDAFLSRVTKKEYEKVISMAKDANMNMLRVWGGGIYEDDYFYDLCDKNGIYVWQDFMFAGTMIPGDKAFFDNVKAEVQYQVKRLRHHKSIVLWCGNNEIDEAFKDWGWQKSMKMSKQDSTRLWKDYVRLFQDSIPKWVKEVDTKRPYISSSPLFHWSKKASITQGDSHYWGTWWGLEDIEAVQKKTGRFVSEYGMQAMPNYSSIEAFTKPEDRYLYSDILEAHQKAGKGFMKLDSYLSRYFIEASKIKKMSVEDYTYLTQCLQYYSLKNIIGIHRSKAPYNMGTLVWQLNDCWPVASWSVTDYYDRQPKAAWYAMKEAYRDDKTPEIDLTRPIDLKLEDPKITWKVSGNKVILKASKAAKYIYVSIKGYTGKWSDNYIDLNAGEEKTITFEGKVTKPELKVFSLYDVLKRY
;
A
#
# COMPACT_ATOMS: atom_id res chain seq x y z
N MET A 1 77.53 -38.20 40.31
CA MET A 1 76.64 -38.91 39.37
C MET A 1 75.45 -38.03 39.06
N LYS A 2 75.40 -37.39 37.86
CA LYS A 2 74.35 -36.53 37.47
C LYS A 2 73.67 -37.21 36.26
N HIS A 3 72.37 -37.56 36.40
CA HIS A 3 71.55 -38.07 35.32
C HIS A 3 70.87 -36.89 34.60
N THR A 4 71.18 -36.64 33.33
CA THR A 4 70.52 -35.75 32.39
C THR A 4 69.41 -36.52 31.71
N LYS A 5 68.16 -36.09 31.88
CA LYS A 5 67.01 -36.55 31.09
C LYS A 5 66.77 -35.59 29.88
N SER A 6 66.91 -36.11 28.68
CA SER A 6 66.53 -35.43 27.44
C SER A 6 65.02 -35.48 27.24
N PHE A 7 64.45 -34.33 27.04
CA PHE A 7 63.01 -34.17 26.69
C PHE A 7 62.92 -33.94 25.17
N TYR A 8 62.31 -34.88 24.47
CA TYR A 8 61.98 -34.71 23.04
C TYR A 8 60.63 -33.96 22.93
N TRP A 9 60.63 -32.78 22.31
CA TRP A 9 59.44 -32.06 21.91
C TRP A 9 59.00 -32.53 20.52
N CYS A 10 57.89 -33.25 20.42
CA CYS A 10 57.18 -33.45 19.15
C CYS A 10 56.32 -32.22 18.86
N VAL A 11 56.73 -31.36 17.90
CA VAL A 11 55.90 -30.28 17.36
C VAL A 11 55.01 -30.91 16.32
N GLY A 12 53.74 -31.15 16.72
CA GLY A 12 52.68 -31.51 15.81
C GLY A 12 52.19 -30.27 15.06
N ILE A 13 52.53 -30.13 13.76
CA ILE A 13 51.98 -29.11 12.89
C ILE A 13 50.53 -29.52 12.56
N CYS A 14 49.53 -28.93 13.24
CA CYS A 14 48.17 -28.97 12.79
C CYS A 14 48.02 -28.06 11.55
N LEU A 15 48.02 -28.63 10.35
CA LEU A 15 47.52 -27.96 9.17
C LEU A 15 46.03 -27.74 9.30
N ALA A 16 45.63 -26.57 9.81
CA ALA A 16 44.23 -26.09 9.70
C ALA A 16 43.96 -25.79 8.23
N CYS A 17 43.32 -26.73 7.54
CA CYS A 17 42.70 -26.44 6.23
C CYS A 17 41.61 -25.41 6.40
N PHE A 18 41.94 -24.13 6.32
CA PHE A 18 40.95 -23.07 6.11
C PHE A 18 40.43 -23.26 4.66
N SER A 19 39.31 -23.97 4.53
CA SER A 19 38.51 -23.96 3.33
C SER A 19 38.00 -22.52 3.14
N PHE A 20 38.70 -21.73 2.33
CA PHE A 20 38.17 -20.46 1.84
C PHE A 20 36.96 -20.80 0.97
N VAL A 21 35.76 -20.79 1.54
CA VAL A 21 34.53 -20.74 0.75
C VAL A 21 34.59 -19.41 -0.02
N ALA A 22 34.97 -19.48 -1.28
CA ALA A 22 35.06 -18.29 -2.10
C ALA A 22 33.70 -17.67 -2.25
N LYS A 23 33.56 -16.48 -1.67
CA LYS A 23 32.33 -15.68 -1.65
C LYS A 23 31.75 -15.59 -3.05
N ALA A 24 30.43 -15.76 -3.20
CA ALA A 24 29.72 -15.54 -4.46
C ALA A 24 30.06 -14.16 -5.03
N GLN A 25 30.32 -14.08 -6.34
CA GLN A 25 30.55 -12.82 -7.03
C GLN A 25 29.27 -12.42 -7.75
N ASN A 26 28.77 -11.22 -7.42
CA ASN A 26 27.56 -10.67 -8.00
C ASN A 26 27.88 -9.45 -8.86
N ILE A 27 27.26 -9.37 -10.03
CA ILE A 27 27.26 -8.18 -10.87
C ILE A 27 25.83 -7.66 -10.94
N ASP A 28 25.59 -6.48 -10.37
CA ASP A 28 24.35 -5.75 -10.59
C ASP A 28 24.34 -5.15 -12.00
N ILE A 29 23.30 -5.43 -12.76
CA ILE A 29 23.16 -4.97 -14.15
C ILE A 29 22.27 -3.72 -14.17
N LYS A 30 22.84 -2.56 -13.80
CA LYS A 30 22.11 -1.30 -13.58
C LYS A 30 22.25 -0.26 -14.68
N THR A 31 23.31 -0.31 -15.46
CA THR A 31 23.73 0.77 -16.37
C THR A 31 23.64 0.38 -17.83
N GLY A 32 23.63 1.38 -18.70
CA GLY A 32 23.65 1.17 -20.15
C GLY A 32 22.35 0.68 -20.76
N TRP A 33 21.26 0.73 -19.99
CA TRP A 33 19.96 0.30 -20.48
C TRP A 33 19.36 1.29 -21.48
N GLN A 34 18.69 0.73 -22.48
CA GLN A 34 17.91 1.44 -23.49
C GLN A 34 16.59 0.72 -23.68
N TYR A 35 15.55 1.48 -24.06
CA TYR A 35 14.23 0.92 -24.40
C TYR A 35 13.78 1.36 -25.79
N ARG A 36 12.84 0.62 -26.36
CA ARG A 36 12.07 0.98 -27.55
C ARG A 36 10.70 0.33 -27.56
N GLU A 37 9.76 0.88 -28.31
CA GLU A 37 8.57 0.13 -28.72
C GLU A 37 9.02 -1.00 -29.66
N THR A 38 8.50 -2.21 -29.48
CA THR A 38 8.81 -3.37 -30.32
C THR A 38 8.50 -3.04 -31.78
N GLN A 39 9.36 -3.46 -32.70
CA GLN A 39 9.27 -3.20 -34.15
C GLN A 39 9.65 -1.77 -34.59
N THR A 40 10.04 -0.89 -33.68
CA THR A 40 10.68 0.38 -34.05
C THR A 40 12.21 0.23 -34.11
N THR A 41 12.89 1.19 -34.74
CA THR A 41 14.36 1.16 -34.90
C THR A 41 15.08 2.01 -33.87
N ALA A 42 14.45 3.08 -33.37
CA ALA A 42 15.08 4.03 -32.46
C ALA A 42 15.11 3.51 -31.01
N TRP A 43 16.28 3.59 -30.39
CA TRP A 43 16.51 3.27 -29.00
C TRP A 43 16.66 4.54 -28.16
N PHE A 44 16.06 4.56 -26.99
CA PHE A 44 16.11 5.66 -26.03
C PHE A 44 16.72 5.20 -24.71
N PRO A 45 17.38 6.09 -23.95
CA PRO A 45 17.90 5.76 -22.63
C PRO A 45 16.81 5.25 -21.68
N ALA A 46 17.11 4.19 -20.93
CA ALA A 46 16.22 3.64 -19.90
C ALA A 46 16.90 3.66 -18.52
N THR A 47 16.10 3.73 -17.48
CA THR A 47 16.54 3.63 -16.08
C THR A 47 16.17 2.25 -15.54
N VAL A 48 17.11 1.57 -14.89
CA VAL A 48 16.83 0.29 -14.20
C VAL A 48 17.42 0.33 -12.79
N PRO A 49 16.57 0.12 -11.75
CA PRO A 49 15.14 -0.21 -11.79
C PRO A 49 14.28 0.87 -12.45
N GLY A 50 13.25 0.46 -13.20
CA GLY A 50 12.38 1.38 -13.91
C GLY A 50 11.15 0.73 -14.55
N GLU A 51 10.23 1.58 -14.98
CA GLU A 51 9.05 1.20 -15.76
C GLU A 51 8.93 2.10 -17.00
N ILE A 52 8.24 1.61 -18.01
CA ILE A 52 8.10 2.30 -19.30
C ILE A 52 7.52 3.73 -19.18
N HIS A 53 6.55 3.96 -18.29
CA HIS A 53 5.99 5.31 -18.10
C HIS A 53 7.03 6.29 -17.57
N THR A 54 7.89 5.85 -16.63
CA THR A 54 8.96 6.69 -16.10
C THR A 54 10.06 6.94 -17.13
N ASP A 55 10.36 5.96 -17.97
CA ASP A 55 11.34 6.12 -19.05
C ASP A 55 10.84 7.06 -20.15
N LEU A 56 9.56 6.95 -20.55
CA LEU A 56 8.93 7.87 -21.50
C LEU A 56 8.91 9.31 -20.95
N LEU A 57 8.59 9.48 -19.66
CA LEU A 57 8.61 10.78 -18.98
C LEU A 57 10.02 11.37 -18.95
N ASN A 58 11.01 10.59 -18.53
CA ASN A 58 12.42 11.02 -18.45
C ASN A 58 12.98 11.45 -19.82
N ASN A 59 12.54 10.81 -20.89
CA ASN A 59 12.89 11.16 -22.26
C ASN A 59 11.99 12.24 -22.87
N LYS A 60 11.07 12.83 -22.08
CA LYS A 60 10.13 13.89 -22.52
C LYS A 60 9.24 13.46 -23.69
N THR A 61 8.98 12.17 -23.82
CA THR A 61 8.07 11.62 -24.85
C THR A 61 6.62 11.80 -24.40
N ILE A 62 6.37 11.84 -23.10
CA ILE A 62 5.07 12.11 -22.50
C ILE A 62 5.19 13.24 -21.47
N GLU A 63 4.06 13.91 -21.21
CA GLU A 63 3.92 14.83 -20.08
C GLU A 63 3.77 14.07 -18.76
N ASP A 64 3.83 14.81 -17.63
CA ASP A 64 3.63 14.21 -16.30
C ASP A 64 2.30 13.44 -16.25
N PRO A 65 2.34 12.12 -15.99
CA PRO A 65 1.15 11.28 -15.92
C PRO A 65 0.11 11.74 -14.89
N PHE A 66 0.54 12.43 -13.85
CA PHE A 66 -0.31 12.87 -12.74
C PHE A 66 -0.89 14.28 -12.94
N TYR A 67 -0.44 14.97 -13.98
CA TYR A 67 -0.92 16.33 -14.25
C TYR A 67 -2.23 16.32 -15.02
N ARG A 68 -3.22 17.01 -14.48
CA ARG A 68 -4.56 17.15 -15.04
C ARG A 68 -5.20 15.79 -15.38
N ASP A 69 -5.64 15.60 -16.62
CA ASP A 69 -6.26 14.37 -17.12
C ASP A 69 -5.31 13.51 -17.98
N ASN A 70 -4.00 13.68 -17.81
CA ASN A 70 -3.00 12.99 -18.63
C ASN A 70 -3.08 11.46 -18.50
N GLU A 71 -3.54 10.94 -17.36
CA GLU A 71 -3.83 9.51 -17.23
C GLU A 71 -4.66 8.97 -18.40
N LYS A 72 -5.72 9.68 -18.78
CA LYS A 72 -6.62 9.27 -19.88
C LYS A 72 -5.90 9.26 -21.23
N LYS A 73 -4.99 10.21 -21.44
CA LYS A 73 -4.24 10.36 -22.69
C LYS A 73 -3.14 9.32 -22.87
N LEU A 74 -2.68 8.71 -21.77
CA LEU A 74 -1.55 7.80 -21.77
C LEU A 74 -1.93 6.31 -21.87
N GLN A 75 -3.22 5.98 -22.02
CA GLN A 75 -3.71 4.60 -22.09
C GLN A 75 -3.20 3.82 -23.33
N TRP A 76 -2.62 4.48 -24.31
CA TRP A 76 -2.00 3.83 -25.46
C TRP A 76 -0.75 3.03 -25.07
N ILE A 77 -0.04 3.43 -24.02
CA ILE A 77 1.22 2.82 -23.57
C ILE A 77 1.01 1.36 -23.19
N GLU A 78 -0.08 1.06 -22.49
CA GLU A 78 -0.41 -0.29 -22.03
C GLU A 78 -0.76 -1.27 -23.16
N LYS A 79 -1.05 -0.76 -24.37
CA LYS A 79 -1.40 -1.59 -25.55
C LYS A 79 -0.20 -1.96 -26.39
N LYS A 80 1.00 -1.48 -26.05
CA LYS A 80 2.24 -1.70 -26.78
C LYS A 80 3.12 -2.74 -26.10
N ASP A 81 3.90 -3.46 -26.92
CA ASP A 81 4.98 -4.31 -26.46
C ASP A 81 6.28 -3.47 -26.41
N TRP A 82 7.09 -3.67 -25.39
CA TRP A 82 8.29 -2.88 -25.15
C TRP A 82 9.53 -3.76 -25.06
N GLU A 83 10.65 -3.25 -25.53
CA GLU A 83 11.94 -3.96 -25.54
C GLU A 83 12.99 -3.14 -24.80
N TYR A 84 13.72 -3.81 -23.90
CA TYR A 84 14.84 -3.25 -23.14
C TYR A 84 16.11 -4.00 -23.48
N LYS A 85 17.24 -3.27 -23.62
CA LYS A 85 18.56 -3.89 -23.82
C LYS A 85 19.65 -3.21 -23.02
N THR A 86 20.68 -4.00 -22.69
CA THR A 86 21.94 -3.50 -22.15
C THR A 86 23.08 -4.48 -22.52
N THR A 87 24.32 -4.01 -22.35
CA THR A 87 25.51 -4.84 -22.42
C THR A 87 26.26 -4.77 -21.10
N PHE A 88 26.62 -5.90 -20.51
CA PHE A 88 27.37 -5.96 -19.26
C PHE A 88 28.67 -6.78 -19.41
N GLN A 89 29.63 -6.44 -18.54
CA GLN A 89 30.97 -7.04 -18.57
C GLN A 89 31.07 -8.28 -17.69
N VAL A 90 31.64 -9.36 -18.22
CA VAL A 90 31.93 -10.59 -17.47
C VAL A 90 33.44 -10.81 -17.43
N SER A 91 33.99 -10.83 -16.22
CA SER A 91 35.45 -11.07 -16.03
C SER A 91 35.79 -12.54 -16.15
N PRO A 92 37.06 -12.87 -16.48
CA PRO A 92 37.55 -14.26 -16.47
C PRO A 92 37.37 -14.96 -15.11
N ALA A 93 37.39 -14.21 -14.01
CA ALA A 93 37.17 -14.74 -12.66
C ALA A 93 35.74 -15.29 -12.46
N ILE A 94 34.74 -14.63 -13.02
CA ILE A 94 33.37 -15.10 -13.05
C ILE A 94 33.21 -16.38 -13.86
N LEU A 95 33.86 -16.44 -15.04
CA LEU A 95 33.82 -17.62 -15.90
C LEU A 95 34.53 -18.84 -15.29
N LYS A 96 35.42 -18.66 -14.31
CA LYS A 96 36.05 -19.77 -13.58
C LYS A 96 35.12 -20.42 -12.53
N ARG A 97 34.02 -19.75 -12.12
CA ARG A 97 33.07 -20.32 -11.18
C ARG A 97 32.30 -21.51 -11.76
N LYS A 98 31.86 -22.44 -10.92
CA LYS A 98 31.13 -23.64 -11.36
C LYS A 98 29.77 -23.29 -11.94
N ASN A 99 29.09 -22.29 -11.37
CA ASN A 99 27.73 -21.87 -11.73
C ASN A 99 27.69 -20.38 -11.99
N ALA A 100 26.78 -19.94 -12.87
CA ALA A 100 26.45 -18.54 -13.10
C ALA A 100 24.98 -18.41 -13.47
N GLU A 101 24.20 -17.74 -12.61
CA GLU A 101 22.76 -17.55 -12.77
C GLU A 101 22.43 -16.08 -13.02
N LEU A 102 21.60 -15.78 -14.03
CA LEU A 102 20.90 -14.49 -14.10
C LEU A 102 19.71 -14.54 -13.15
N VAL A 103 19.59 -13.51 -12.32
CA VAL A 103 18.56 -13.40 -11.28
C VAL A 103 17.76 -12.13 -11.50
N PHE A 104 16.43 -12.28 -11.53
CA PHE A 104 15.47 -11.20 -11.67
C PHE A 104 14.48 -11.27 -10.52
N ASP A 105 14.49 -10.25 -9.66
CA ASP A 105 13.55 -10.12 -8.54
C ASP A 105 12.29 -9.33 -8.90
N GLY A 106 12.29 -8.69 -10.09
CA GLY A 106 11.19 -7.84 -10.52
C GLY A 106 11.12 -7.64 -12.03
N LEU A 107 10.45 -8.57 -12.72
CA LEU A 107 10.05 -8.42 -14.13
C LEU A 107 8.52 -8.20 -14.16
N ASP A 108 8.07 -7.05 -14.62
CA ASP A 108 6.65 -6.70 -14.68
C ASP A 108 6.17 -6.62 -16.13
N THR A 109 5.51 -7.65 -16.67
CA THR A 109 5.08 -8.92 -16.10
C THR A 109 5.42 -10.07 -17.06
N TYR A 110 4.92 -9.99 -18.31
CA TYR A 110 5.14 -11.02 -19.33
C TYR A 110 6.43 -10.71 -20.09
N ALA A 111 7.54 -11.26 -19.62
CA ALA A 111 8.88 -10.97 -20.14
C ALA A 111 9.51 -12.18 -20.81
N THR A 112 10.14 -11.96 -21.99
CA THR A 112 11.04 -12.93 -22.61
C THR A 112 12.44 -12.38 -22.56
N VAL A 113 13.37 -13.13 -21.95
CA VAL A 113 14.76 -12.72 -21.74
C VAL A 113 15.68 -13.45 -22.70
N TYR A 114 16.56 -12.69 -23.36
CA TYR A 114 17.60 -13.19 -24.26
C TYR A 114 18.98 -12.79 -23.76
N LEU A 115 19.90 -13.73 -23.71
CA LEU A 115 21.31 -13.51 -23.44
C LEU A 115 22.14 -13.91 -24.70
N ASN A 116 22.93 -12.96 -25.25
CA ASN A 116 23.72 -13.20 -26.44
C ASN A 116 22.89 -13.84 -27.58
N ASN A 117 21.69 -13.27 -27.83
CA ASN A 117 20.71 -13.72 -28.83
C ASN A 117 20.09 -15.12 -28.57
N LYS A 118 20.29 -15.72 -27.39
CA LYS A 118 19.63 -16.98 -27.00
C LYS A 118 18.53 -16.68 -25.98
N GLN A 119 17.32 -17.18 -26.25
CA GLN A 119 16.24 -17.11 -25.26
C GLN A 119 16.61 -17.96 -24.04
N VAL A 120 16.59 -17.36 -22.86
CA VAL A 120 16.98 -18.03 -21.60
C VAL A 120 15.83 -18.13 -20.60
N LEU A 121 14.83 -17.22 -20.68
CA LEU A 121 13.74 -17.19 -19.71
C LEU A 121 12.44 -16.65 -20.36
N LYS A 122 11.30 -17.18 -19.91
CA LYS A 122 9.98 -16.55 -20.03
C LYS A 122 9.40 -16.36 -18.63
N ALA A 123 9.02 -15.14 -18.29
CA ALA A 123 8.41 -14.76 -17.01
C ALA A 123 6.98 -14.28 -17.24
N ASP A 124 6.09 -14.56 -16.27
CA ASP A 124 4.66 -14.21 -16.31
C ASP A 124 4.11 -13.83 -14.93
N ASN A 125 5.00 -13.50 -13.99
CA ASN A 125 4.66 -13.15 -12.61
C ASN A 125 5.67 -12.14 -12.06
N MET A 126 5.20 -10.94 -11.67
CA MET A 126 6.06 -9.88 -11.13
C MET A 126 6.45 -10.08 -9.67
N PHE A 127 5.82 -11.00 -8.96
CA PHE A 127 5.97 -11.17 -7.51
C PHE A 127 6.96 -12.25 -7.10
N ARG A 128 7.50 -13.01 -8.05
CA ARG A 128 8.44 -14.08 -7.75
C ARG A 128 9.82 -13.78 -8.31
N GLN A 129 10.86 -14.39 -7.69
CA GLN A 129 12.20 -14.37 -8.24
C GLN A 129 12.31 -15.36 -9.40
N TRP A 130 12.96 -14.93 -10.47
CA TRP A 130 13.33 -15.76 -11.60
C TRP A 130 14.82 -15.98 -11.63
N LYS A 131 15.26 -17.22 -11.70
CA LYS A 131 16.67 -17.62 -11.82
C LYS A 131 16.86 -18.51 -13.03
N VAL A 132 17.91 -18.27 -13.78
CA VAL A 132 18.25 -19.09 -14.94
C VAL A 132 19.76 -19.29 -15.05
N GLU A 133 20.20 -20.55 -15.16
CA GLU A 133 21.59 -20.90 -15.37
C GLU A 133 22.06 -20.47 -16.76
N VAL A 134 23.12 -19.67 -16.83
CA VAL A 134 23.58 -19.05 -18.06
C VAL A 134 25.08 -19.24 -18.36
N LYS A 135 25.80 -19.95 -17.52
CA LYS A 135 27.26 -20.07 -17.62
C LYS A 135 27.77 -20.46 -19.02
N LYS A 136 27.08 -21.41 -19.65
CA LYS A 136 27.47 -21.90 -21.01
C LYS A 136 27.26 -20.85 -22.11
N LEU A 137 26.50 -19.78 -21.84
CA LEU A 137 26.20 -18.71 -22.79
C LEU A 137 27.04 -17.46 -22.56
N LEU A 138 27.69 -17.36 -21.39
CA LEU A 138 28.54 -16.20 -21.06
C LEU A 138 29.83 -16.22 -21.85
N LYS A 139 30.24 -15.01 -22.25
CA LYS A 139 31.53 -14.74 -22.95
C LYS A 139 32.41 -13.86 -22.05
N PRO A 140 33.75 -13.95 -22.18
CA PRO A 140 34.63 -12.97 -21.56
C PRO A 140 34.37 -11.58 -22.17
N GLY A 141 34.31 -10.54 -21.34
CA GLY A 141 34.00 -9.19 -21.80
C GLY A 141 32.48 -8.96 -21.97
N ASN A 142 32.06 -8.40 -23.09
CA ASN A 142 30.69 -7.95 -23.37
C ASN A 142 29.70 -9.10 -23.53
N ASN A 143 28.61 -9.01 -22.83
CA ASN A 143 27.44 -9.88 -22.95
C ASN A 143 26.18 -9.03 -23.13
N ASP A 144 25.41 -9.31 -24.17
CA ASP A 144 24.20 -8.58 -24.51
C ASP A 144 22.99 -9.22 -23.83
N LEU A 145 22.22 -8.39 -23.10
CA LEU A 145 20.99 -8.79 -22.44
C LEU A 145 19.82 -8.01 -23.04
N VAL A 146 18.82 -8.73 -23.55
CA VAL A 146 17.60 -8.16 -24.12
C VAL A 146 16.40 -8.74 -23.40
N ILE A 147 15.43 -7.88 -23.04
CA ILE A 147 14.18 -8.27 -22.39
C ILE A 147 13.01 -7.66 -23.17
N VAL A 148 12.12 -8.51 -23.65
CA VAL A 148 10.92 -8.12 -24.39
C VAL A 148 9.71 -8.29 -23.47
N PHE A 149 9.01 -7.21 -23.17
CA PHE A 149 7.77 -7.19 -22.41
C PHE A 149 6.58 -7.14 -23.35
N LYS A 150 5.70 -8.13 -23.22
CA LYS A 150 4.38 -8.09 -23.87
C LYS A 150 3.41 -7.23 -23.05
N SER A 151 2.53 -6.53 -23.75
CA SER A 151 1.43 -5.80 -23.12
C SER A 151 0.65 -6.70 -22.17
N ALA A 152 0.69 -6.40 -20.87
CA ALA A 152 -0.07 -7.14 -19.87
C ALA A 152 -1.59 -7.02 -20.14
N GLN A 153 -2.06 -5.84 -20.56
CA GLN A 153 -3.47 -5.63 -20.89
C GLN A 153 -3.92 -6.49 -22.06
N ASN A 154 -3.17 -6.56 -23.16
CA ASN A 154 -3.53 -7.39 -24.31
C ASN A 154 -3.51 -8.89 -23.97
N VAL A 155 -2.56 -9.31 -23.12
CA VAL A 155 -2.49 -10.72 -22.67
C VAL A 155 -3.71 -11.09 -21.84
N VAL A 156 -4.05 -10.30 -20.81
CA VAL A 156 -5.21 -10.61 -19.94
C VAL A 156 -6.54 -10.52 -20.70
N ASP A 157 -6.67 -9.56 -21.64
CA ASP A 157 -7.85 -9.47 -22.52
C ASP A 157 -8.02 -10.72 -23.37
N SER A 158 -6.90 -11.29 -23.87
CA SER A 158 -6.92 -12.54 -24.64
C SER A 158 -7.26 -13.76 -23.80
N LEU A 159 -6.73 -13.84 -22.57
CA LEU A 159 -6.99 -14.95 -21.64
C LEU A 159 -8.45 -14.93 -21.17
N ALA A 160 -8.97 -13.79 -20.80
CA ALA A 160 -10.34 -13.64 -20.35
C ALA A 160 -11.37 -14.08 -21.42
N LYS A 161 -11.15 -13.70 -22.68
CA LYS A 161 -12.03 -14.11 -23.82
C LYS A 161 -12.09 -15.61 -24.03
N LYS A 162 -11.09 -16.36 -23.56
CA LYS A 162 -11.02 -17.83 -23.73
C LYS A 162 -11.62 -18.59 -22.55
N ASP A 163 -11.70 -17.95 -21.37
CA ASP A 163 -12.11 -18.64 -20.14
C ASP A 163 -13.61 -18.47 -19.85
N LEU A 164 -14.10 -17.25 -19.80
CA LEU A 164 -15.46 -16.92 -19.39
C LEU A 164 -16.16 -16.01 -20.41
N PRO A 165 -17.49 -16.15 -20.58
CA PRO A 165 -18.27 -15.25 -21.43
C PRO A 165 -18.48 -13.85 -20.81
N PHE A 166 -17.92 -13.58 -19.63
CA PHE A 166 -18.01 -12.31 -18.88
C PHE A 166 -16.69 -11.99 -18.19
N ILE A 167 -16.49 -10.73 -17.83
CA ILE A 167 -15.32 -10.23 -17.07
C ILE A 167 -15.76 -9.87 -15.66
N ILE A 168 -15.00 -10.27 -14.63
CA ILE A 168 -15.28 -10.03 -13.21
C ILE A 168 -14.15 -9.24 -12.57
N PRO A 169 -14.50 -8.13 -11.91
CA PRO A 169 -15.34 -7.03 -12.35
C PRO A 169 -14.55 -6.15 -13.30
N ASP A 170 -15.16 -5.31 -14.05
CA ASP A 170 -14.65 -4.20 -14.86
C ASP A 170 -13.44 -4.47 -15.78
N ASN A 171 -12.45 -5.29 -15.37
CA ASN A 171 -11.30 -5.65 -16.19
C ASN A 171 -10.73 -7.04 -15.86
N PRO A 172 -9.99 -7.68 -16.80
CA PRO A 172 -9.50 -9.05 -16.65
C PRO A 172 -8.21 -9.19 -15.79
N ARG A 173 -7.97 -8.31 -14.84
CA ARG A 173 -6.75 -8.26 -14.01
C ARG A 173 -6.42 -9.57 -13.28
N ALA A 174 -7.43 -10.40 -13.00
CA ALA A 174 -7.26 -11.69 -12.34
C ALA A 174 -6.35 -12.67 -13.11
N TYR A 175 -6.27 -12.53 -14.44
CA TYR A 175 -5.46 -13.38 -15.31
C TYR A 175 -3.97 -13.05 -15.30
N ALA A 176 -3.56 -11.98 -14.62
CA ALA A 176 -2.16 -11.62 -14.45
C ALA A 176 -1.69 -11.75 -13.00
N ARG A 177 -0.49 -12.29 -12.78
CA ARG A 177 0.22 -12.14 -11.51
C ARG A 177 0.99 -10.82 -11.55
N LYS A 178 0.23 -9.72 -11.46
CA LYS A 178 0.66 -8.33 -11.51
C LYS A 178 -0.10 -7.54 -10.46
N ALA A 179 0.51 -6.47 -9.95
CA ALA A 179 -0.15 -5.55 -9.02
C ALA A 179 -1.50 -5.10 -9.60
N GLN A 180 -2.58 -5.44 -8.92
CA GLN A 180 -3.93 -5.28 -9.47
C GLN A 180 -4.33 -3.81 -9.59
N TYR A 181 -3.82 -2.93 -8.68
CA TYR A 181 -4.08 -1.49 -8.75
C TYR A 181 -3.53 -0.84 -10.04
N HIS A 182 -2.53 -1.43 -10.70
CA HIS A 182 -2.06 -0.94 -12.02
C HIS A 182 -3.13 -0.97 -13.11
N PHE A 183 -4.16 -1.80 -12.95
CA PHE A 183 -5.33 -1.81 -13.84
C PHE A 183 -6.39 -0.77 -13.47
N GLY A 184 -6.10 0.12 -12.52
CA GLY A 184 -7.03 1.09 -11.95
C GLY A 184 -7.71 0.58 -10.69
N TRP A 185 -8.04 1.50 -9.78
CA TRP A 185 -8.79 1.23 -8.57
C TRP A 185 -9.68 2.43 -8.24
N ASP A 186 -10.58 2.31 -7.24
CA ASP A 186 -11.46 3.41 -6.84
C ASP A 186 -10.75 4.56 -6.06
N TRP A 187 -9.43 4.45 -5.92
CA TRP A 187 -8.49 5.47 -5.43
C TRP A 187 -7.23 5.56 -6.31
N GLY A 188 -7.01 4.63 -7.23
CA GLY A 188 -5.78 4.49 -8.00
C GLY A 188 -5.95 4.81 -9.48
N PRO A 189 -4.94 5.40 -10.13
CA PRO A 189 -4.94 5.63 -11.56
C PRO A 189 -4.76 4.32 -12.31
N LYS A 190 -5.21 4.28 -13.55
CA LYS A 190 -4.94 3.15 -14.43
C LYS A 190 -3.64 3.38 -15.20
N PHE A 191 -2.57 2.74 -14.76
CA PHE A 191 -1.30 2.66 -15.46
C PHE A 191 -0.83 1.21 -15.50
N THR A 192 -1.29 0.45 -16.51
CA THR A 192 -0.84 -0.93 -16.71
C THR A 192 0.56 -0.91 -17.31
N THR A 193 1.54 -0.54 -16.49
CA THR A 193 2.94 -0.36 -16.88
C THR A 193 3.64 -1.69 -17.09
N CYS A 194 4.89 -1.65 -17.58
CA CYS A 194 5.80 -2.80 -17.64
C CYS A 194 7.23 -2.32 -17.43
N GLY A 195 8.11 -3.20 -17.02
CA GLY A 195 9.54 -2.88 -16.88
C GLY A 195 10.31 -3.78 -15.93
N ILE A 196 11.57 -3.39 -15.70
CA ILE A 196 12.50 -4.06 -14.82
C ILE A 196 12.51 -3.30 -13.49
N TRP A 197 11.49 -3.54 -12.66
CA TRP A 197 11.24 -2.71 -11.46
C TRP A 197 12.13 -3.04 -10.25
N LYS A 198 12.95 -4.12 -10.35
CA LYS A 198 14.05 -4.43 -9.41
C LYS A 198 15.31 -4.75 -10.17
N THR A 199 16.46 -4.35 -9.64
CA THR A 199 17.74 -4.53 -10.29
C THR A 199 18.03 -6.00 -10.61
N PRO A 200 18.26 -6.38 -11.89
CA PRO A 200 18.73 -7.70 -12.26
C PRO A 200 20.20 -7.86 -11.93
N ARG A 201 20.65 -9.10 -11.72
CA ARG A 201 22.04 -9.39 -11.42
C ARG A 201 22.50 -10.73 -11.97
N LEU A 202 23.80 -10.85 -12.18
CA LEU A 202 24.48 -12.11 -12.42
C LEU A 202 25.09 -12.59 -11.09
N GLU A 203 24.71 -13.77 -10.63
CA GLU A 203 25.29 -14.45 -9.46
C GLU A 203 26.21 -15.58 -9.94
N ALA A 204 27.50 -15.53 -9.56
CA ALA A 204 28.46 -16.58 -9.91
C ALA A 204 29.06 -17.20 -8.64
N TYR A 205 29.01 -18.52 -8.52
CA TYR A 205 29.40 -19.23 -7.29
C TYR A 205 29.87 -20.65 -7.62
N ASP A 206 30.65 -21.22 -6.70
CA ASP A 206 31.06 -22.64 -6.78
C ASP A 206 30.07 -23.51 -5.98
N GLU A 207 29.61 -23.00 -4.83
CA GLU A 207 28.61 -23.61 -3.97
C GLU A 207 27.59 -22.56 -3.55
N LYS A 208 26.31 -22.93 -3.48
CA LYS A 208 25.27 -22.03 -2.98
C LYS A 208 25.50 -21.76 -1.49
N SER A 209 25.43 -20.48 -1.11
CA SER A 209 25.42 -20.12 0.31
C SER A 209 24.28 -20.85 1.03
N PRO A 210 24.53 -21.42 2.21
CA PRO A 210 23.46 -22.04 2.97
C PRO A 210 22.38 -21.02 3.31
N GLU A 211 21.14 -21.49 3.33
CA GLU A 211 20.03 -20.65 3.77
C GLU A 211 20.20 -20.25 5.23
N LYS A 212 19.88 -18.99 5.54
CA LYS A 212 19.84 -18.56 6.95
C LYS A 212 18.80 -19.41 7.68
N PRO A 213 19.15 -19.96 8.85
CA PRO A 213 18.18 -20.68 9.67
C PRO A 213 16.97 -19.81 9.98
N TYR A 214 15.78 -20.37 9.87
CA TYR A 214 14.57 -19.68 10.29
C TYR A 214 14.43 -19.77 11.79
N VAL A 215 14.60 -18.65 12.47
CA VAL A 215 14.41 -18.53 13.92
C VAL A 215 13.36 -17.46 14.17
N MET A 216 12.25 -17.84 14.79
CA MET A 216 11.22 -16.93 15.26
C MET A 216 11.02 -17.11 16.77
N ASN A 217 11.45 -16.13 17.53
CA ASN A 217 11.38 -16.16 19.00
C ASN A 217 10.09 -15.55 19.56
N ARG A 218 9.17 -15.13 18.68
CA ARG A 218 7.88 -14.52 19.07
C ARG A 218 6.75 -15.54 18.92
N LYS A 219 5.90 -15.64 19.95
CA LYS A 219 4.67 -16.42 19.89
C LYS A 219 3.53 -15.52 19.37
N ILE A 220 2.92 -15.91 18.25
CA ILE A 220 1.81 -15.18 17.62
C ILE A 220 0.60 -16.10 17.56
N GLU A 221 -0.51 -15.64 18.10
CA GLU A 221 -1.77 -16.38 18.10
C GLU A 221 -2.90 -15.44 17.60
N LEU A 222 -3.66 -15.88 16.61
CA LEU A 222 -4.97 -15.29 16.29
C LEU A 222 -6.03 -16.09 17.04
N VAL A 223 -6.64 -15.46 18.04
CA VAL A 223 -7.63 -16.11 18.91
C VAL A 223 -9.02 -15.96 18.33
N GLN A 224 -9.62 -17.08 17.99
CA GLN A 224 -10.96 -17.19 17.43
C GLN A 224 -11.76 -18.23 18.25
N GLN A 225 -12.14 -17.85 19.48
CA GLN A 225 -12.87 -18.70 20.41
C GLN A 225 -14.34 -18.34 20.46
N PRO A 226 -15.27 -19.31 20.53
CA PRO A 226 -16.68 -19.03 20.80
C PRO A 226 -16.84 -18.33 22.15
N ASP A 227 -17.75 -17.36 22.21
CA ASP A 227 -18.20 -16.68 23.43
C ASP A 227 -19.72 -16.39 23.35
N SER A 228 -20.28 -15.78 24.40
CA SER A 228 -21.72 -15.47 24.47
C SER A 228 -22.24 -14.52 23.38
N LEU A 229 -21.32 -13.81 22.70
CA LEU A 229 -21.64 -12.81 21.66
C LEU A 229 -21.28 -13.28 20.25
N GLY A 230 -20.70 -14.49 20.09
CA GLY A 230 -20.32 -15.06 18.81
C GLY A 230 -18.96 -15.76 18.85
N LYS A 231 -17.97 -15.22 18.15
CA LYS A 231 -16.61 -15.77 18.08
C LYS A 231 -15.62 -14.61 18.14
N SER A 232 -14.70 -14.65 19.11
CA SER A 232 -13.65 -13.62 19.24
C SER A 232 -12.75 -13.54 18.00
N PHE A 233 -12.11 -12.37 17.81
CA PHE A 233 -11.07 -12.20 16.79
C PHE A 233 -10.05 -11.18 17.31
N TYR A 234 -8.93 -11.67 17.85
CA TYR A 234 -7.87 -10.81 18.36
C TYR A 234 -6.53 -11.52 18.38
N PHE A 235 -5.46 -10.73 18.45
CA PHE A 235 -4.10 -11.24 18.50
C PHE A 235 -3.60 -11.35 19.94
N LYS A 236 -2.93 -12.47 20.24
CA LYS A 236 -2.01 -12.59 21.38
C LYS A 236 -0.60 -12.59 20.86
N ILE A 237 0.21 -11.67 21.37
CA ILE A 237 1.63 -11.57 21.06
C ILE A 237 2.41 -11.89 22.34
N ASP A 238 3.22 -12.92 22.28
CA ASP A 238 3.97 -13.43 23.44
C ASP A 238 3.07 -13.68 24.67
N GLY A 239 1.87 -14.25 24.41
CA GLY A 239 0.86 -14.59 25.40
C GLY A 239 -0.03 -13.45 25.87
N LYS A 240 0.23 -12.21 25.46
CA LYS A 240 -0.57 -11.03 25.88
C LYS A 240 -1.54 -10.62 24.77
N PRO A 241 -2.83 -10.38 25.08
CA PRO A 241 -3.77 -9.80 24.13
C PRO A 241 -3.34 -8.37 23.77
N VAL A 242 -3.40 -8.03 22.48
CA VAL A 242 -3.02 -6.71 21.97
C VAL A 242 -4.20 -6.11 21.22
N TYR A 243 -4.58 -4.88 21.58
CA TYR A 243 -5.49 -4.09 20.77
C TYR A 243 -4.76 -3.56 19.54
N MET A 244 -5.17 -3.98 18.35
CA MET A 244 -4.56 -3.53 17.10
C MET A 244 -5.20 -2.24 16.61
N LYS A 245 -4.38 -1.22 16.35
CA LYS A 245 -4.80 0.12 15.93
C LYS A 245 -3.89 0.63 14.83
N GLY A 246 -4.46 1.08 13.73
CA GLY A 246 -3.65 1.48 12.59
C GLY A 246 -4.43 1.75 11.32
N ALA A 247 -3.84 1.41 10.20
CA ALA A 247 -4.41 1.65 8.89
C ALA A 247 -4.01 0.58 7.87
N ASN A 248 -4.73 0.57 6.75
CA ASN A 248 -4.33 -0.15 5.56
C ASN A 248 -3.26 0.65 4.80
N TYR A 249 -2.25 -0.04 4.33
CA TYR A 249 -1.18 0.50 3.52
C TYR A 249 -1.32 0.00 2.08
N ILE A 250 -1.33 0.93 1.13
CA ILE A 250 -1.31 0.68 -0.31
C ILE A 250 0.07 1.06 -0.87
N PRO A 251 0.46 0.63 -2.09
CA PRO A 251 1.73 1.06 -2.68
C PRO A 251 1.89 2.58 -2.66
N SER A 252 3.09 3.05 -2.33
CA SER A 252 3.36 4.47 -2.12
C SER A 252 3.37 5.31 -3.39
N ASP A 253 3.43 4.70 -4.57
CA ASP A 253 3.42 5.37 -5.87
C ASP A 253 2.76 4.48 -6.93
N ALA A 254 2.17 5.07 -7.95
CA ALA A 254 1.69 4.34 -9.13
C ALA A 254 2.84 3.74 -9.95
N PHE A 255 4.05 4.28 -9.81
CA PHE A 255 5.28 3.79 -10.44
C PHE A 255 6.28 3.34 -9.38
N LEU A 256 6.41 2.03 -9.20
CA LEU A 256 7.13 1.39 -8.09
C LEU A 256 8.61 1.77 -8.02
N SER A 257 9.25 2.04 -9.16
CA SER A 257 10.67 2.45 -9.23
C SER A 257 10.94 3.82 -8.58
N ARG A 258 9.90 4.64 -8.36
CA ARG A 258 10.02 5.94 -7.67
C ARG A 258 10.00 5.81 -6.14
N VAL A 259 9.57 4.66 -5.61
CA VAL A 259 9.51 4.43 -4.17
C VAL A 259 10.92 4.21 -3.61
N THR A 260 11.42 5.18 -2.87
CA THR A 260 12.74 5.16 -2.27
C THR A 260 12.72 4.71 -0.81
N LYS A 261 13.88 4.41 -0.24
CA LYS A 261 14.02 4.17 1.21
C LYS A 261 13.49 5.34 2.05
N LYS A 262 13.74 6.58 1.61
CA LYS A 262 13.23 7.79 2.27
C LYS A 262 11.71 7.84 2.28
N GLU A 263 11.07 7.35 1.23
CA GLU A 263 9.61 7.26 1.17
C GLU A 263 9.07 6.27 2.20
N TYR A 264 9.66 5.08 2.33
CA TYR A 264 9.30 4.12 3.37
C TYR A 264 9.53 4.69 4.78
N GLU A 265 10.65 5.41 5.01
CA GLU A 265 10.92 6.08 6.29
C GLU A 265 9.83 7.09 6.63
N LYS A 266 9.40 7.91 5.66
CA LYS A 266 8.31 8.88 5.85
C LYS A 266 7.00 8.16 6.24
N VAL A 267 6.57 7.17 5.47
CA VAL A 267 5.32 6.45 5.71
C VAL A 267 5.31 5.78 7.09
N ILE A 268 6.39 5.10 7.46
CA ILE A 268 6.49 4.44 8.77
C ILE A 268 6.56 5.45 9.91
N SER A 269 7.24 6.59 9.71
CA SER A 269 7.21 7.70 10.69
C SER A 269 5.78 8.23 10.87
N MET A 270 5.04 8.44 9.77
CA MET A 270 3.64 8.90 9.85
C MET A 270 2.75 7.92 10.64
N ALA A 271 2.92 6.63 10.43
CA ALA A 271 2.19 5.61 11.17
C ALA A 271 2.55 5.64 12.68
N LYS A 272 3.84 5.67 12.99
CA LYS A 272 4.34 5.71 14.38
C LYS A 272 3.89 6.97 15.12
N ASP A 273 4.02 8.14 14.48
CA ASP A 273 3.68 9.43 15.09
C ASP A 273 2.16 9.59 15.31
N ALA A 274 1.35 8.83 14.57
CA ALA A 274 -0.09 8.72 14.79
C ALA A 274 -0.47 7.61 15.81
N ASN A 275 0.48 7.09 16.60
CA ASN A 275 0.27 6.05 17.61
C ASN A 275 -0.27 4.71 17.05
N MET A 276 -0.03 4.43 15.78
CA MET A 276 -0.39 3.15 15.17
C MET A 276 0.56 2.05 15.61
N ASN A 277 0.04 0.84 15.80
CA ASN A 277 0.84 -0.36 16.09
C ASN A 277 0.65 -1.46 15.05
N MET A 278 -0.22 -1.26 14.04
CA MET A 278 -0.42 -2.23 12.96
C MET A 278 -0.63 -1.53 11.61
N LEU A 279 -0.04 -2.11 10.56
CA LEU A 279 -0.36 -1.81 9.17
C LEU A 279 -0.81 -3.09 8.46
N ARG A 280 -1.87 -3.00 7.65
CA ARG A 280 -2.25 -4.06 6.73
C ARG A 280 -1.70 -3.73 5.34
N VAL A 281 -0.81 -4.58 4.83
CA VAL A 281 -0.33 -4.50 3.44
C VAL A 281 -1.41 -5.13 2.56
N TRP A 282 -2.14 -4.29 1.85
CA TRP A 282 -3.35 -4.64 1.12
C TRP A 282 -3.09 -5.48 -0.13
N GLY A 283 -3.96 -6.47 -0.38
CA GLY A 283 -3.79 -7.52 -1.38
C GLY A 283 -3.92 -7.12 -2.86
N GLY A 284 -4.29 -5.89 -3.18
CA GLY A 284 -4.30 -5.39 -4.56
C GLY A 284 -3.01 -4.68 -4.98
N GLY A 285 -2.04 -4.57 -4.07
CA GLY A 285 -0.75 -3.90 -4.25
C GLY A 285 0.40 -4.85 -4.60
N ILE A 286 1.45 -4.76 -3.80
CA ILE A 286 2.68 -5.56 -3.93
C ILE A 286 3.14 -6.10 -2.57
N TYR A 287 3.97 -7.14 -2.58
CA TYR A 287 4.82 -7.44 -1.42
C TYR A 287 5.95 -6.42 -1.40
N GLU A 288 6.01 -5.61 -0.36
CA GLU A 288 6.94 -4.48 -0.27
C GLU A 288 8.41 -4.91 -0.24
N ASP A 289 9.31 -3.93 -0.35
CA ASP A 289 10.75 -4.16 -0.17
C ASP A 289 11.06 -4.59 1.27
N ASP A 290 12.11 -5.39 1.47
CA ASP A 290 12.52 -5.85 2.81
C ASP A 290 12.76 -4.68 3.76
N TYR A 291 13.20 -3.53 3.24
CA TYR A 291 13.42 -2.34 4.04
C TYR A 291 12.14 -1.79 4.71
N PHE A 292 10.98 -1.92 4.06
CA PHE A 292 9.69 -1.59 4.68
C PHE A 292 9.45 -2.44 5.93
N TYR A 293 9.67 -3.75 5.83
CA TYR A 293 9.47 -4.67 6.96
C TYR A 293 10.54 -4.49 8.03
N ASP A 294 11.79 -4.18 7.67
CA ASP A 294 12.86 -3.80 8.60
C ASP A 294 12.47 -2.58 9.43
N LEU A 295 11.87 -1.57 8.79
CA LEU A 295 11.34 -0.39 9.48
C LEU A 295 10.18 -0.74 10.41
N CYS A 296 9.26 -1.62 10.00
CA CYS A 296 8.19 -2.12 10.86
C CYS A 296 8.75 -2.87 12.07
N ASP A 297 9.73 -3.75 11.87
CA ASP A 297 10.44 -4.48 12.92
C ASP A 297 11.09 -3.54 13.93
N LYS A 298 11.78 -2.51 13.44
CA LYS A 298 12.47 -1.50 14.25
C LYS A 298 11.52 -0.62 15.07
N ASN A 299 10.38 -0.27 14.49
CA ASN A 299 9.42 0.66 15.09
C ASN A 299 8.31 -0.03 15.88
N GLY A 300 8.29 -1.36 15.96
CA GLY A 300 7.27 -2.11 16.70
C GLY A 300 5.89 -2.08 16.07
N ILE A 301 5.83 -1.90 14.74
CA ILE A 301 4.58 -1.90 13.97
C ILE A 301 4.32 -3.33 13.49
N TYR A 302 3.21 -3.92 13.90
CA TYR A 302 2.77 -5.23 13.41
C TYR A 302 2.30 -5.12 11.96
N VAL A 303 2.48 -6.20 11.20
CA VAL A 303 2.06 -6.27 9.79
C VAL A 303 1.06 -7.41 9.61
N TRP A 304 -0.10 -7.07 9.10
CA TRP A 304 -1.04 -7.99 8.47
C TRP A 304 -0.70 -8.04 6.99
N GLN A 305 -0.22 -9.17 6.49
CA GLN A 305 0.21 -9.33 5.11
C GLN A 305 -0.83 -10.08 4.28
N ASP A 306 -1.45 -9.40 3.33
CA ASP A 306 -2.25 -10.06 2.30
C ASP A 306 -1.35 -10.68 1.23
N PHE A 307 -1.76 -11.82 0.66
CA PHE A 307 -1.31 -12.25 -0.65
C PHE A 307 -1.97 -11.39 -1.73
N MET A 308 -1.27 -11.18 -2.85
CA MET A 308 -1.66 -10.19 -3.85
C MET A 308 -2.84 -10.66 -4.72
N PHE A 309 -4.02 -10.65 -4.09
CA PHE A 309 -5.33 -10.93 -4.68
C PHE A 309 -6.39 -10.01 -4.07
N ALA A 310 -7.18 -9.33 -4.90
CA ALA A 310 -8.21 -8.41 -4.42
C ALA A 310 -9.41 -8.33 -5.37
N GLY A 311 -10.62 -8.46 -4.83
CA GLY A 311 -11.89 -8.08 -5.45
C GLY A 311 -12.16 -8.68 -6.84
N THR A 312 -11.68 -9.90 -7.14
CA THR A 312 -11.98 -10.60 -8.40
C THR A 312 -11.76 -12.10 -8.25
N MET A 313 -12.55 -12.91 -8.98
CA MET A 313 -12.32 -14.36 -9.01
C MET A 313 -11.04 -14.69 -9.80
N ILE A 314 -10.50 -15.87 -9.58
CA ILE A 314 -9.20 -16.30 -10.08
C ILE A 314 -9.33 -17.39 -11.13
N PRO A 315 -8.36 -17.54 -12.07
CA PRO A 315 -8.25 -18.70 -12.94
C PRO A 315 -8.05 -20.00 -12.16
N GLY A 316 -8.66 -21.09 -12.63
CA GLY A 316 -8.60 -22.39 -11.96
C GLY A 316 -7.64 -23.40 -12.59
N ASP A 317 -6.85 -23.02 -13.59
CA ASP A 317 -5.97 -23.92 -14.30
C ASP A 317 -4.70 -24.28 -13.51
N LYS A 318 -4.08 -25.42 -13.89
CA LYS A 318 -2.89 -25.91 -13.21
C LYS A 318 -1.69 -24.96 -13.31
N ALA A 319 -1.50 -24.33 -14.45
CA ALA A 319 -0.34 -23.45 -14.67
C ALA A 319 -0.42 -22.22 -13.77
N PHE A 320 -1.62 -21.63 -13.62
CA PHE A 320 -1.86 -20.54 -12.68
C PHE A 320 -1.55 -20.96 -11.24
N PHE A 321 -2.03 -22.12 -10.80
CA PHE A 321 -1.79 -22.65 -9.46
C PHE A 321 -0.30 -22.92 -9.18
N ASP A 322 0.42 -23.52 -10.14
CA ASP A 322 1.87 -23.76 -10.01
C ASP A 322 2.66 -22.44 -9.91
N ASN A 323 2.27 -21.43 -10.68
CA ASN A 323 2.87 -20.10 -10.65
C ASN A 323 2.62 -19.38 -9.31
N VAL A 324 1.37 -19.45 -8.80
CA VAL A 324 1.00 -18.92 -7.47
C VAL A 324 1.73 -19.66 -6.36
N LYS A 325 1.87 -21.00 -6.44
CA LYS A 325 2.63 -21.77 -5.45
C LYS A 325 4.07 -21.26 -5.34
N ALA A 326 4.74 -21.09 -6.47
CA ALA A 326 6.11 -20.59 -6.50
C ALA A 326 6.22 -19.17 -5.92
N GLU A 327 5.25 -18.31 -6.19
CA GLU A 327 5.14 -16.97 -5.60
C GLU A 327 4.98 -17.02 -4.08
N VAL A 328 3.98 -17.76 -3.59
CA VAL A 328 3.69 -17.89 -2.16
C VAL A 328 4.91 -18.41 -1.39
N GLN A 329 5.53 -19.49 -1.88
CA GLN A 329 6.70 -20.08 -1.23
C GLN A 329 7.90 -19.13 -1.22
N TYR A 330 8.13 -18.41 -2.32
CA TYR A 330 9.20 -17.42 -2.40
C TYR A 330 8.96 -16.25 -1.44
N GLN A 331 7.75 -15.66 -1.45
CA GLN A 331 7.46 -14.50 -0.63
C GLN A 331 7.40 -14.82 0.87
N VAL A 332 6.78 -15.93 1.24
CA VAL A 332 6.75 -16.36 2.64
C VAL A 332 8.16 -16.66 3.14
N LYS A 333 9.00 -17.33 2.34
CA LYS A 333 10.40 -17.61 2.67
C LYS A 333 11.22 -16.34 2.87
N ARG A 334 11.03 -15.34 2.00
CA ARG A 334 11.68 -14.03 2.09
C ARG A 334 11.25 -13.30 3.36
N LEU A 335 9.93 -13.25 3.61
CA LEU A 335 9.34 -12.37 4.63
C LEU A 335 9.23 -13.00 6.03
N ARG A 336 9.27 -14.34 6.17
CA ARG A 336 9.09 -15.03 7.47
C ARG A 336 10.09 -14.61 8.55
N HIS A 337 11.23 -14.01 8.19
CA HIS A 337 12.23 -13.54 9.13
C HIS A 337 11.86 -12.26 9.86
N HIS A 338 10.88 -11.47 9.32
CA HIS A 338 10.42 -10.23 9.93
C HIS A 338 9.46 -10.52 11.08
N LYS A 339 9.86 -10.11 12.29
CA LYS A 339 9.07 -10.31 13.52
C LYS A 339 7.80 -9.47 13.58
N SER A 340 7.71 -8.43 12.77
CA SER A 340 6.53 -7.57 12.63
C SER A 340 5.35 -8.28 11.98
N ILE A 341 5.57 -9.20 11.03
CA ILE A 341 4.47 -9.91 10.37
C ILE A 341 3.79 -10.85 11.37
N VAL A 342 2.47 -10.65 11.57
CA VAL A 342 1.68 -11.40 12.55
C VAL A 342 0.55 -12.21 11.93
N LEU A 343 0.22 -11.99 10.65
CA LEU A 343 -0.85 -12.68 9.95
C LEU A 343 -0.54 -12.79 8.45
N TRP A 344 -0.83 -13.94 7.89
CA TRP A 344 -0.96 -14.15 6.45
C TRP A 344 -2.43 -14.18 6.08
N CYS A 345 -2.86 -13.40 5.07
CA CYS A 345 -4.22 -13.37 4.59
C CYS A 345 -4.29 -13.70 3.10
N GLY A 346 -5.17 -14.60 2.73
CA GLY A 346 -5.25 -15.13 1.37
C GLY A 346 -5.62 -14.09 0.31
N ASN A 347 -6.59 -13.23 0.62
CA ASN A 347 -7.04 -12.21 -0.32
C ASN A 347 -7.82 -11.08 0.37
N ASN A 348 -8.00 -9.98 -0.38
CA ASN A 348 -8.93 -8.90 -0.07
C ASN A 348 -10.28 -9.14 -0.74
N GLU A 349 -11.35 -9.29 0.05
CA GLU A 349 -12.78 -9.21 -0.33
C GLU A 349 -13.31 -10.25 -1.35
N ILE A 350 -12.52 -11.22 -1.81
CA ILE A 350 -13.01 -12.14 -2.86
C ILE A 350 -14.14 -13.04 -2.35
N ASP A 351 -14.08 -13.50 -1.09
CA ASP A 351 -15.15 -14.34 -0.49
C ASP A 351 -16.46 -13.57 -0.41
N GLU A 352 -16.41 -12.38 0.20
CA GLU A 352 -17.55 -11.47 0.35
C GLU A 352 -18.12 -11.06 -1.02
N ALA A 353 -17.25 -10.63 -1.93
CA ALA A 353 -17.64 -10.14 -3.24
C ALA A 353 -18.41 -11.21 -4.04
N PHE A 354 -17.89 -12.42 -4.06
CA PHE A 354 -18.57 -13.53 -4.78
C PHE A 354 -19.94 -13.84 -4.18
N LYS A 355 -20.07 -13.84 -2.86
CA LYS A 355 -21.33 -14.20 -2.18
C LYS A 355 -22.36 -13.07 -2.18
N ASP A 356 -21.91 -11.81 -2.11
CA ASP A 356 -22.77 -10.72 -1.66
C ASP A 356 -22.80 -9.47 -2.58
N TRP A 357 -21.87 -9.34 -3.56
CA TRP A 357 -21.87 -8.18 -4.46
C TRP A 357 -22.77 -8.37 -5.70
N GLY A 358 -23.48 -9.50 -5.76
CA GLY A 358 -24.48 -9.76 -6.79
C GLY A 358 -23.93 -10.09 -8.16
N TRP A 359 -22.65 -10.49 -8.27
CA TRP A 359 -22.01 -10.82 -9.55
C TRP A 359 -22.74 -11.89 -10.35
N GLN A 360 -23.28 -12.93 -9.69
CA GLN A 360 -24.02 -14.00 -10.34
C GLN A 360 -25.20 -13.43 -11.16
N LYS A 361 -25.93 -12.46 -10.59
CA LYS A 361 -27.07 -11.82 -11.23
C LYS A 361 -26.63 -10.79 -12.30
N SER A 362 -25.72 -9.89 -11.94
CA SER A 362 -25.28 -8.80 -12.84
C SER A 362 -24.59 -9.32 -14.09
N MET A 363 -23.83 -10.41 -13.98
CA MET A 363 -23.10 -11.03 -15.09
C MET A 363 -23.86 -12.19 -15.73
N LYS A 364 -25.10 -12.47 -15.28
CA LYS A 364 -25.92 -13.57 -15.77
C LYS A 364 -25.17 -14.92 -15.77
N MET A 365 -24.42 -15.20 -14.68
CA MET A 365 -23.61 -16.40 -14.57
C MET A 365 -24.47 -17.66 -14.65
N SER A 366 -24.04 -18.67 -15.41
CA SER A 366 -24.61 -19.99 -15.34
C SER A 366 -24.33 -20.61 -13.95
N LYS A 367 -25.19 -21.56 -13.52
CA LYS A 367 -24.94 -22.32 -12.29
C LYS A 367 -23.61 -23.08 -12.37
N GLN A 368 -23.23 -23.55 -13.56
CA GLN A 368 -21.96 -24.25 -13.79
C GLN A 368 -20.77 -23.31 -13.58
N ASP A 369 -20.78 -22.12 -14.18
CA ASP A 369 -19.71 -21.14 -14.03
C ASP A 369 -19.57 -20.68 -12.56
N SER A 370 -20.68 -20.36 -11.92
CA SER A 370 -20.69 -19.94 -10.51
C SER A 370 -20.12 -21.06 -9.61
N THR A 371 -20.51 -22.33 -9.85
CA THR A 371 -20.00 -23.49 -9.09
C THR A 371 -18.50 -23.70 -9.35
N ARG A 372 -18.04 -23.58 -10.60
CA ARG A 372 -16.62 -23.67 -10.96
C ARG A 372 -15.78 -22.62 -10.28
N LEU A 373 -16.17 -21.36 -10.39
CA LEU A 373 -15.46 -20.24 -9.79
C LEU A 373 -15.34 -20.38 -8.28
N TRP A 374 -16.42 -20.75 -7.61
CA TRP A 374 -16.39 -20.97 -6.17
C TRP A 374 -15.49 -22.16 -5.78
N LYS A 375 -15.51 -23.25 -6.54
CA LYS A 375 -14.63 -24.39 -6.32
C LYS A 375 -13.15 -24.00 -6.49
N ASP A 376 -12.82 -23.18 -7.49
CA ASP A 376 -11.46 -22.70 -7.71
C ASP A 376 -11.02 -21.77 -6.59
N TYR A 377 -11.91 -20.90 -6.08
CA TYR A 377 -11.67 -20.07 -4.90
C TYR A 377 -11.32 -20.92 -3.66
N VAL A 378 -12.14 -21.91 -3.33
CA VAL A 378 -11.93 -22.80 -2.18
C VAL A 378 -10.59 -23.54 -2.32
N ARG A 379 -10.35 -24.13 -3.49
CA ARG A 379 -9.11 -24.86 -3.78
C ARG A 379 -7.87 -24.01 -3.63
N LEU A 380 -7.91 -22.71 -4.00
CA LEU A 380 -6.76 -21.83 -3.86
C LEU A 380 -6.61 -21.31 -2.43
N PHE A 381 -7.64 -20.63 -1.90
CA PHE A 381 -7.51 -19.84 -0.66
C PHE A 381 -7.77 -20.63 0.62
N GLN A 382 -8.56 -21.70 0.55
CA GLN A 382 -8.87 -22.50 1.75
C GLN A 382 -8.00 -23.77 1.85
N ASP A 383 -7.57 -24.34 0.70
CA ASP A 383 -6.81 -25.60 0.70
C ASP A 383 -5.31 -25.38 0.37
N SER A 384 -5.01 -24.72 -0.77
CA SER A 384 -3.65 -24.71 -1.33
C SER A 384 -2.73 -23.71 -0.65
N ILE A 385 -3.12 -22.43 -0.58
CA ILE A 385 -2.25 -21.39 0.04
C ILE A 385 -1.93 -21.73 1.49
N PRO A 386 -2.89 -22.07 2.38
CA PRO A 386 -2.53 -22.40 3.77
C PRO A 386 -1.58 -23.60 3.87
N LYS A 387 -1.70 -24.58 2.99
CA LYS A 387 -0.76 -25.70 2.90
C LYS A 387 0.64 -25.23 2.50
N TRP A 388 0.75 -24.41 1.43
CA TRP A 388 2.02 -23.89 0.95
C TRP A 388 2.70 -22.93 1.94
N VAL A 389 1.91 -22.13 2.66
CA VAL A 389 2.42 -21.30 3.76
C VAL A 389 2.99 -22.19 4.86
N LYS A 390 2.26 -23.24 5.30
CA LYS A 390 2.71 -24.16 6.32
C LYS A 390 4.01 -24.91 5.98
N GLU A 391 4.25 -25.18 4.70
CA GLU A 391 5.50 -25.78 4.24
C GLU A 391 6.72 -24.89 4.51
N VAL A 392 6.53 -23.59 4.68
CA VAL A 392 7.59 -22.56 4.81
C VAL A 392 7.57 -21.86 6.17
N ASP A 393 6.38 -21.55 6.69
CA ASP A 393 6.17 -20.84 7.96
C ASP A 393 5.07 -21.52 8.78
N THR A 394 5.46 -22.19 9.85
CA THR A 394 4.56 -22.87 10.79
C THR A 394 4.18 -22.01 11.99
N LYS A 395 4.69 -20.77 12.09
CA LYS A 395 4.62 -19.95 13.30
C LYS A 395 3.50 -18.89 13.26
N ARG A 396 3.04 -18.52 12.07
CA ARG A 396 2.03 -17.47 11.91
C ARG A 396 0.67 -18.03 11.52
N PRO A 397 -0.41 -17.44 12.02
CA PRO A 397 -1.76 -17.76 11.57
C PRO A 397 -1.99 -17.37 10.12
N TYR A 398 -2.96 -18.03 9.50
CA TYR A 398 -3.46 -17.74 8.17
C TYR A 398 -4.98 -17.62 8.20
N ILE A 399 -5.53 -16.66 7.45
CA ILE A 399 -6.96 -16.55 7.13
C ILE A 399 -7.15 -16.53 5.62
N SER A 400 -8.24 -17.09 5.12
CA SER A 400 -8.45 -17.24 3.68
C SER A 400 -8.83 -15.96 2.97
N SER A 401 -9.55 -15.07 3.63
CA SER A 401 -10.03 -13.78 3.09
C SER A 401 -10.21 -12.76 4.21
N SER A 402 -10.11 -11.50 3.89
CA SER A 402 -10.50 -10.36 4.71
C SER A 402 -11.47 -9.48 3.91
N PRO A 403 -12.76 -9.36 4.32
CA PRO A 403 -13.41 -10.13 5.34
C PRO A 403 -14.04 -11.43 4.79
N LEU A 404 -14.63 -12.23 5.69
CA LEU A 404 -15.44 -13.40 5.32
C LEU A 404 -16.94 -13.09 5.18
N PHE A 405 -17.40 -11.97 5.73
CA PHE A 405 -18.82 -11.63 5.80
C PHE A 405 -19.06 -10.19 5.42
N HIS A 406 -19.98 -9.96 4.51
CA HIS A 406 -20.40 -8.61 4.12
C HIS A 406 -20.91 -7.81 5.32
N TRP A 407 -20.57 -6.53 5.40
CA TRP A 407 -20.87 -5.64 6.54
C TRP A 407 -22.35 -5.52 6.88
N SER A 408 -23.26 -5.79 5.96
CA SER A 408 -24.72 -5.79 6.23
C SER A 408 -25.19 -7.02 6.98
N LYS A 409 -24.37 -8.08 7.12
CA LYS A 409 -24.74 -9.33 7.78
C LYS A 409 -24.41 -9.28 9.28
N LYS A 410 -25.27 -9.92 10.10
CA LYS A 410 -25.01 -10.05 11.54
C LYS A 410 -23.68 -10.77 11.83
N ALA A 411 -23.27 -11.70 11.00
CA ALA A 411 -22.02 -12.45 11.14
C ALA A 411 -20.77 -11.52 11.14
N SER A 412 -20.76 -10.45 10.34
CA SER A 412 -19.65 -9.48 10.27
C SER A 412 -19.44 -8.71 11.59
N ILE A 413 -20.48 -8.64 12.43
CA ILE A 413 -20.40 -8.01 13.75
C ILE A 413 -19.91 -9.03 14.77
N THR A 414 -20.39 -10.27 14.71
CA THR A 414 -20.21 -11.24 15.79
C THR A 414 -18.98 -12.13 15.66
N GLN A 415 -18.34 -12.19 14.50
CA GLN A 415 -17.17 -13.04 14.29
C GLN A 415 -16.31 -12.55 13.11
N GLY A 416 -15.03 -12.98 13.09
CA GLY A 416 -14.08 -12.57 12.08
C GLY A 416 -13.70 -11.10 12.16
N ASP A 417 -13.09 -10.64 11.08
CA ASP A 417 -12.88 -9.22 10.81
C ASP A 417 -14.01 -8.66 9.93
N SER A 418 -14.11 -7.35 9.86
CA SER A 418 -15.16 -6.63 9.13
C SER A 418 -14.59 -5.50 8.30
N HIS A 419 -15.02 -5.39 7.05
CA HIS A 419 -14.89 -4.19 6.24
C HIS A 419 -16.20 -3.41 6.35
N TYR A 420 -16.27 -2.45 7.30
CA TYR A 420 -17.50 -1.72 7.53
C TYR A 420 -17.64 -0.55 6.57
N TRP A 421 -18.34 -0.77 5.49
CA TRP A 421 -18.64 0.24 4.47
C TRP A 421 -20.08 0.75 4.48
N GLY A 422 -20.79 0.56 5.58
CA GLY A 422 -22.09 1.19 5.83
C GLY A 422 -22.01 2.71 5.79
N THR A 423 -21.02 3.30 6.48
CA THR A 423 -20.56 4.65 6.17
C THR A 423 -19.84 4.65 4.82
N TRP A 424 -19.97 5.69 4.03
CA TRP A 424 -19.49 5.89 2.68
C TRP A 424 -20.28 5.12 1.62
N TRP A 425 -20.08 3.80 1.41
CA TRP A 425 -20.76 3.07 0.33
C TRP A 425 -22.27 2.90 0.61
N GLY A 426 -22.65 2.61 1.85
CA GLY A 426 -24.02 2.47 2.27
C GLY A 426 -24.72 3.79 2.58
N LEU A 427 -24.02 4.94 2.58
CA LEU A 427 -24.53 6.25 2.97
C LEU A 427 -25.20 6.28 4.36
N GLU A 428 -24.82 5.35 5.24
CA GLU A 428 -25.29 5.34 6.63
C GLU A 428 -24.66 6.51 7.41
N ASP A 429 -25.39 7.00 8.41
CA ASP A 429 -24.86 8.01 9.31
C ASP A 429 -23.70 7.45 10.15
N ILE A 430 -22.76 8.32 10.54
CA ILE A 430 -21.56 7.93 11.30
C ILE A 430 -21.94 7.26 12.62
N GLU A 431 -23.02 7.70 13.25
CA GLU A 431 -23.58 7.18 14.50
C GLU A 431 -23.99 5.69 14.41
N ALA A 432 -24.26 5.18 13.20
CA ALA A 432 -24.62 3.77 12.99
C ALA A 432 -23.53 2.79 13.45
N VAL A 433 -22.27 3.23 13.45
CA VAL A 433 -21.11 2.44 13.91
C VAL A 433 -21.28 1.97 15.36
N GLN A 434 -21.99 2.74 16.21
CA GLN A 434 -22.27 2.33 17.59
C GLN A 434 -22.95 0.95 17.66
N LYS A 435 -23.80 0.60 16.70
CA LYS A 435 -24.54 -0.67 16.65
C LYS A 435 -23.89 -1.71 15.75
N LYS A 436 -22.93 -1.31 14.89
CA LYS A 436 -22.36 -2.15 13.82
C LYS A 436 -20.85 -2.38 13.95
N THR A 437 -20.27 -2.18 15.12
CA THR A 437 -18.88 -2.48 15.39
C THR A 437 -18.66 -3.99 15.48
N GLY A 438 -17.79 -4.54 14.63
CA GLY A 438 -17.37 -5.94 14.65
C GLY A 438 -16.30 -6.27 15.68
N ARG A 439 -15.92 -7.56 15.75
CA ARG A 439 -14.84 -8.05 16.63
C ARG A 439 -13.48 -7.45 16.31
N PHE A 440 -13.24 -7.16 15.04
CA PHE A 440 -12.09 -6.49 14.50
C PHE A 440 -12.55 -5.76 13.24
N VAL A 441 -12.33 -4.47 13.12
CA VAL A 441 -12.73 -3.71 11.92
C VAL A 441 -11.46 -3.41 11.12
N SER A 442 -11.23 -4.20 10.08
CA SER A 442 -10.00 -4.18 9.27
C SER A 442 -10.06 -3.17 8.11
N GLU A 443 -11.28 -2.71 7.73
CA GLU A 443 -11.46 -1.56 6.84
C GLU A 443 -12.71 -0.76 7.22
N TYR A 444 -12.58 0.56 7.15
CA TYR A 444 -13.64 1.57 7.19
C TYR A 444 -12.99 2.92 6.87
N GLY A 445 -13.76 3.88 6.38
CA GLY A 445 -13.17 5.18 6.07
C GLY A 445 -14.20 6.22 5.64
N MET A 446 -13.69 7.44 5.47
CA MET A 446 -14.39 8.58 4.89
C MET A 446 -13.45 9.27 3.91
N GLN A 447 -13.93 9.63 2.71
CA GLN A 447 -13.11 10.39 1.77
C GLN A 447 -12.94 11.85 2.19
N ALA A 448 -11.86 12.44 1.72
CA ALA A 448 -11.64 13.88 1.69
C ALA A 448 -10.83 14.27 0.44
N MET A 449 -10.92 15.53 0.06
CA MET A 449 -10.02 16.11 -0.93
C MET A 449 -8.57 16.01 -0.45
N PRO A 450 -7.57 15.89 -1.36
CA PRO A 450 -6.17 16.07 -1.00
C PRO A 450 -5.92 17.50 -0.51
N ASN A 451 -4.78 17.77 0.10
CA ASN A 451 -4.43 19.13 0.53
C ASN A 451 -4.53 20.11 -0.64
N TYR A 452 -4.93 21.35 -0.39
CA TYR A 452 -5.15 22.32 -1.47
C TYR A 452 -3.87 22.58 -2.29
N SER A 453 -2.70 22.55 -1.64
CA SER A 453 -1.40 22.62 -2.33
C SER A 453 -1.17 21.47 -3.32
N SER A 454 -1.69 20.29 -3.02
CA SER A 454 -1.65 19.16 -3.96
C SER A 454 -2.57 19.38 -5.16
N ILE A 455 -3.75 19.96 -4.92
CA ILE A 455 -4.65 20.35 -6.02
C ILE A 455 -3.97 21.37 -6.92
N GLU A 456 -3.28 22.35 -6.33
CA GLU A 456 -2.50 23.35 -7.09
C GLU A 456 -1.41 22.69 -7.95
N ALA A 457 -0.77 21.63 -7.46
CA ALA A 457 0.32 20.96 -8.18
C ALA A 457 -0.12 20.21 -9.44
N PHE A 458 -1.34 19.66 -9.46
CA PHE A 458 -1.84 18.92 -10.64
C PHE A 458 -2.86 19.66 -11.50
N THR A 459 -3.22 20.93 -11.14
CA THR A 459 -4.23 21.74 -11.86
C THR A 459 -3.66 23.07 -12.32
N LYS A 460 -4.32 23.66 -13.33
CA LYS A 460 -4.20 25.08 -13.64
C LYS A 460 -5.23 25.89 -12.83
N PRO A 461 -5.05 27.22 -12.69
CA PRO A 461 -6.04 28.06 -12.00
C PRO A 461 -7.47 27.93 -12.55
N GLU A 462 -7.62 27.82 -13.86
CA GLU A 462 -8.90 27.64 -14.54
C GLU A 462 -9.59 26.29 -14.29
N ASP A 463 -8.87 25.29 -13.80
CA ASP A 463 -9.41 23.98 -13.45
C ASP A 463 -10.00 23.94 -12.02
N ARG A 464 -9.75 24.98 -11.20
CA ARG A 464 -10.02 24.99 -9.76
C ARG A 464 -11.43 25.48 -9.43
N TYR A 465 -12.42 24.79 -9.97
CA TYR A 465 -13.83 24.95 -9.59
C TYR A 465 -14.44 23.57 -9.30
N LEU A 466 -15.44 23.52 -8.41
CA LEU A 466 -16.03 22.25 -7.98
C LEU A 466 -16.59 21.48 -9.17
N TYR A 467 -16.31 20.19 -9.20
CA TYR A 467 -16.74 19.23 -10.23
C TYR A 467 -16.19 19.52 -11.63
N SER A 468 -15.07 20.26 -11.74
CA SER A 468 -14.37 20.38 -13.02
C SER A 468 -13.94 19.00 -13.53
N ASP A 469 -13.84 18.83 -14.85
CA ASP A 469 -13.40 17.57 -15.48
C ASP A 469 -12.04 17.09 -14.94
N ILE A 470 -11.18 18.03 -14.51
CA ILE A 470 -9.87 17.71 -13.94
C ILE A 470 -10.00 17.20 -12.51
N LEU A 471 -10.83 17.82 -11.67
CA LEU A 471 -11.09 17.31 -10.32
C LEU A 471 -11.81 15.95 -10.36
N GLU A 472 -12.75 15.77 -11.31
CA GLU A 472 -13.42 14.48 -11.55
C GLU A 472 -12.43 13.40 -12.02
N ALA A 473 -11.41 13.74 -12.82
CA ALA A 473 -10.37 12.81 -13.23
C ALA A 473 -9.54 12.30 -12.04
N HIS A 474 -9.42 13.11 -10.98
CA HIS A 474 -8.76 12.79 -9.72
C HIS A 474 -9.74 12.35 -8.60
N GLN A 475 -10.96 11.92 -8.97
CA GLN A 475 -11.92 11.26 -8.10
C GLN A 475 -12.28 9.90 -8.71
N LYS A 476 -11.69 8.83 -8.20
CA LYS A 476 -11.83 7.49 -8.80
C LYS A 476 -13.01 6.69 -8.25
N ALA A 477 -13.52 7.06 -7.09
CA ALA A 477 -14.70 6.39 -6.52
C ALA A 477 -15.97 6.77 -7.27
N GLY A 478 -16.73 5.79 -7.69
CA GLY A 478 -18.00 6.05 -8.37
C GLY A 478 -18.93 6.92 -7.53
N LYS A 479 -19.39 8.05 -8.07
CA LYS A 479 -20.22 9.06 -7.38
C LYS A 479 -19.55 9.66 -6.11
N GLY A 480 -18.21 9.77 -6.10
CA GLY A 480 -17.45 10.22 -4.92
C GLY A 480 -17.85 11.62 -4.46
N PHE A 481 -17.93 12.60 -5.37
CA PHE A 481 -18.38 13.96 -5.01
C PHE A 481 -19.83 13.99 -4.49
N MET A 482 -20.74 13.24 -5.09
CA MET A 482 -22.13 13.15 -4.62
C MET A 482 -22.19 12.60 -3.19
N LYS A 483 -21.31 11.64 -2.83
CA LYS A 483 -21.24 11.10 -1.47
C LYS A 483 -20.65 12.11 -0.49
N LEU A 484 -19.57 12.79 -0.88
CA LEU A 484 -18.99 13.88 -0.08
C LEU A 484 -20.02 14.96 0.21
N ASP A 485 -20.76 15.42 -0.80
CA ASP A 485 -21.82 16.43 -0.64
C ASP A 485 -22.95 15.94 0.27
N SER A 486 -23.34 14.67 0.12
CA SER A 486 -24.36 14.06 0.99
C SER A 486 -23.93 14.06 2.45
N TYR A 487 -22.66 13.74 2.75
CA TYR A 487 -22.16 13.79 4.11
C TYR A 487 -21.93 15.22 4.61
N LEU A 488 -21.38 16.12 3.79
CA LEU A 488 -21.23 17.53 4.14
C LEU A 488 -22.58 18.16 4.49
N SER A 489 -23.63 17.86 3.71
CA SER A 489 -24.96 18.42 3.95
C SER A 489 -25.65 17.92 5.22
N ARG A 490 -25.27 16.74 5.68
CA ARG A 490 -25.80 16.18 6.95
C ARG A 490 -25.03 16.61 8.19
N TYR A 491 -23.75 16.98 8.02
CA TYR A 491 -22.85 17.17 9.16
C TYR A 491 -22.28 18.59 9.30
N PHE A 492 -22.12 19.36 8.21
CA PHE A 492 -21.36 20.60 8.24
C PHE A 492 -22.06 21.83 7.69
N ILE A 493 -22.79 21.72 6.56
CA ILE A 493 -23.33 22.90 5.86
C ILE A 493 -24.54 22.53 5.00
N GLU A 494 -25.51 23.42 4.89
CA GLU A 494 -26.70 23.23 4.05
C GLU A 494 -26.35 22.90 2.59
N ALA A 495 -27.04 21.92 1.99
CA ALA A 495 -26.80 21.44 0.63
C ALA A 495 -26.79 22.56 -0.43
N SER A 496 -27.66 23.57 -0.27
CA SER A 496 -27.78 24.71 -1.19
C SER A 496 -26.50 25.59 -1.28
N LYS A 497 -25.67 25.54 -0.25
CA LYS A 497 -24.43 26.32 -0.11
C LYS A 497 -23.21 25.62 -0.72
N ILE A 498 -23.20 24.29 -0.78
CA ILE A 498 -22.04 23.50 -1.21
C ILE A 498 -21.57 23.92 -2.60
N LYS A 499 -22.48 24.01 -3.59
CA LYS A 499 -22.14 24.36 -4.98
C LYS A 499 -21.55 25.77 -5.17
N LYS A 500 -21.67 26.63 -4.16
CA LYS A 500 -21.14 28.01 -4.19
C LYS A 500 -19.73 28.11 -3.62
N MET A 501 -19.21 27.01 -3.07
CA MET A 501 -17.94 27.01 -2.37
C MET A 501 -16.75 27.11 -3.32
N SER A 502 -15.69 27.77 -2.85
CA SER A 502 -14.37 27.62 -3.46
C SER A 502 -13.84 26.19 -3.27
N VAL A 503 -12.97 25.74 -4.17
CA VAL A 503 -12.31 24.42 -4.01
C VAL A 503 -11.50 24.37 -2.71
N GLU A 504 -10.90 25.46 -2.28
CA GLU A 504 -10.15 25.53 -1.03
C GLU A 504 -11.05 25.31 0.20
N ASP A 505 -12.17 26.00 0.27
CA ASP A 505 -13.12 25.85 1.38
C ASP A 505 -13.78 24.46 1.38
N TYR A 506 -14.10 23.94 0.19
CA TYR A 506 -14.61 22.59 0.04
C TYR A 506 -13.56 21.54 0.51
N THR A 507 -12.30 21.72 0.14
CA THR A 507 -11.18 20.88 0.61
C THR A 507 -11.12 20.88 2.13
N TYR A 508 -11.13 22.06 2.74
CA TYR A 508 -11.11 22.18 4.20
C TYR A 508 -12.30 21.47 4.86
N LEU A 509 -13.53 21.68 4.37
CA LEU A 509 -14.71 21.05 4.97
C LEU A 509 -14.73 19.53 4.79
N THR A 510 -14.29 19.01 3.64
CA THR A 510 -14.18 17.55 3.45
C THR A 510 -13.14 16.93 4.39
N GLN A 511 -12.04 17.63 4.66
CA GLN A 511 -11.05 17.20 5.63
C GLN A 511 -11.56 17.28 7.08
N CYS A 512 -12.35 18.31 7.44
CA CYS A 512 -13.04 18.37 8.72
C CYS A 512 -14.04 17.22 8.87
N LEU A 513 -14.77 16.88 7.83
CA LEU A 513 -15.68 15.73 7.80
C LEU A 513 -14.92 14.41 8.04
N GLN A 514 -13.77 14.21 7.37
CA GLN A 514 -12.93 13.02 7.57
C GLN A 514 -12.40 12.98 9.02
N TYR A 515 -11.93 14.11 9.56
CA TYR A 515 -11.50 14.24 10.95
C TYR A 515 -12.62 13.81 11.93
N TYR A 516 -13.80 14.43 11.80
CA TYR A 516 -14.97 14.13 12.64
C TYR A 516 -15.34 12.65 12.59
N SER A 517 -15.39 12.11 11.38
CA SER A 517 -15.77 10.72 11.15
C SER A 517 -14.78 9.76 11.82
N LEU A 518 -13.48 9.90 11.53
CA LEU A 518 -12.47 8.95 12.02
C LEU A 518 -12.22 9.09 13.53
N LYS A 519 -12.23 10.32 14.09
CA LYS A 519 -12.14 10.52 15.56
C LYS A 519 -13.22 9.73 16.27
N ASN A 520 -14.48 9.90 15.86
CA ASN A 520 -15.63 9.26 16.49
C ASN A 520 -15.68 7.75 16.25
N ILE A 521 -15.44 7.29 15.03
CA ILE A 521 -15.44 5.84 14.70
C ILE A 521 -14.38 5.11 15.52
N ILE A 522 -13.15 5.62 15.57
CA ILE A 522 -12.05 5.03 16.36
C ILE A 522 -12.40 5.04 17.85
N GLY A 523 -12.96 6.14 18.35
CA GLY A 523 -13.41 6.24 19.72
C GLY A 523 -14.45 5.17 20.06
N ILE A 524 -15.46 5.00 19.21
CA ILE A 524 -16.50 3.96 19.35
C ILE A 524 -15.89 2.55 19.34
N HIS A 525 -14.99 2.25 18.39
CA HIS A 525 -14.36 0.94 18.34
C HIS A 525 -13.56 0.64 19.61
N ARG A 526 -12.72 1.57 20.05
CA ARG A 526 -11.88 1.41 21.25
C ARG A 526 -12.70 1.32 22.55
N SER A 527 -13.82 2.05 22.66
CA SER A 527 -14.70 1.98 23.83
C SER A 527 -15.35 0.61 24.02
N LYS A 528 -15.37 -0.22 22.98
CA LYS A 528 -15.94 -1.57 23.00
C LYS A 528 -14.92 -2.68 23.30
N ALA A 529 -13.68 -2.34 23.64
CA ALA A 529 -12.73 -3.34 24.10
C ALA A 529 -13.23 -4.01 25.41
N PRO A 530 -13.08 -5.32 25.59
CA PRO A 530 -12.40 -6.30 24.74
C PRO A 530 -13.29 -6.98 23.67
N TYR A 531 -14.52 -6.52 23.46
CA TYR A 531 -15.37 -7.05 22.40
C TYR A 531 -14.76 -6.78 21.01
N ASN A 532 -14.44 -5.52 20.73
CA ASN A 532 -13.64 -5.12 19.58
C ASN A 532 -12.16 -5.07 20.00
N MET A 533 -11.29 -5.73 19.23
CA MET A 533 -9.86 -5.79 19.51
C MET A 533 -8.99 -5.32 18.35
N GLY A 534 -9.58 -4.61 17.39
CA GLY A 534 -8.81 -4.01 16.31
C GLY A 534 -9.59 -3.03 15.45
N THR A 535 -8.88 -2.00 14.98
CA THR A 535 -9.43 -0.92 14.16
C THR A 535 -8.35 -0.42 13.19
N LEU A 536 -8.54 -0.70 11.89
CA LEU A 536 -7.62 -0.29 10.81
C LEU A 536 -8.37 0.58 9.81
N VAL A 537 -7.97 1.83 9.72
CA VAL A 537 -8.56 2.79 8.78
C VAL A 537 -8.19 2.44 7.34
N TRP A 538 -9.12 2.50 6.44
CA TRP A 538 -8.87 2.60 5.01
C TRP A 538 -8.77 4.08 4.64
N GLN A 539 -7.58 4.65 4.31
CA GLN A 539 -6.26 4.08 4.20
C GLN A 539 -5.18 5.07 4.69
N LEU A 540 -3.92 4.61 4.88
CA LEU A 540 -2.85 5.47 5.36
C LEU A 540 -2.44 6.52 4.32
N ASN A 541 -2.18 6.09 3.07
CA ASN A 541 -1.48 6.85 2.04
C ASN A 541 -2.16 6.76 0.67
N ASP A 542 -1.76 7.65 -0.24
CA ASP A 542 -2.10 7.62 -1.66
C ASP A 542 -0.89 7.23 -2.51
N CYS A 543 -1.13 6.73 -3.73
CA CYS A 543 -0.10 6.44 -4.74
C CYS A 543 0.01 7.51 -5.84
N TRP A 544 -0.86 8.50 -5.82
CA TRP A 544 -0.95 9.66 -6.71
C TRP A 544 -1.87 10.71 -6.09
N PRO A 545 -1.89 11.98 -6.57
CA PRO A 545 -2.79 12.99 -6.00
C PRO A 545 -4.26 12.70 -6.36
N VAL A 546 -5.12 12.51 -5.35
CA VAL A 546 -6.51 12.06 -5.55
C VAL A 546 -7.40 12.41 -4.36
N ALA A 547 -8.69 12.63 -4.61
CA ALA A 547 -9.71 12.62 -3.55
C ALA A 547 -9.95 11.16 -3.13
N SER A 548 -9.61 10.82 -1.89
CA SER A 548 -9.59 9.43 -1.40
C SER A 548 -9.84 9.34 0.10
N TRP A 549 -9.77 8.13 0.63
CA TRP A 549 -9.86 7.85 2.08
C TRP A 549 -8.53 8.00 2.82
N SER A 550 -7.43 8.30 2.11
CA SER A 550 -6.10 8.44 2.72
C SER A 550 -6.09 9.50 3.83
N VAL A 551 -5.27 9.26 4.83
CA VAL A 551 -5.05 10.22 5.92
C VAL A 551 -3.75 11.01 5.78
N THR A 552 -2.90 10.59 4.83
CA THR A 552 -1.74 11.36 4.37
C THR A 552 -1.82 11.57 2.87
N ASP A 553 -1.51 12.78 2.44
CA ASP A 553 -1.53 13.17 1.02
C ASP A 553 -0.40 12.47 0.23
N TYR A 554 -0.52 12.43 -1.09
CA TYR A 554 0.52 11.89 -1.96
C TYR A 554 1.81 12.70 -1.90
N TYR A 555 1.72 14.03 -2.11
CA TYR A 555 2.91 14.88 -2.11
C TYR A 555 3.47 15.05 -0.68
N ASP A 556 4.76 14.71 -0.53
CA ASP A 556 5.51 14.78 0.73
C ASP A 556 4.90 14.05 1.92
N ARG A 557 3.86 13.21 1.72
CA ARG A 557 3.10 12.55 2.79
C ARG A 557 2.59 13.52 3.84
N GLN A 558 2.17 14.70 3.40
CA GLN A 558 1.62 15.69 4.33
C GLN A 558 0.38 15.15 5.05
N PRO A 559 0.26 15.37 6.36
CA PRO A 559 -0.95 15.00 7.09
C PRO A 559 -2.18 15.70 6.50
N LYS A 560 -3.27 14.97 6.35
CA LYS A 560 -4.62 15.52 6.22
C LYS A 560 -5.22 15.67 7.62
N ALA A 561 -6.34 16.38 7.75
CA ALA A 561 -6.99 16.58 9.06
C ALA A 561 -7.19 15.29 9.86
N ALA A 562 -7.61 14.22 9.19
CA ALA A 562 -7.88 12.94 9.81
C ALA A 562 -6.65 12.27 10.43
N TRP A 563 -5.43 12.56 9.95
CA TRP A 563 -4.21 12.05 10.57
C TRP A 563 -4.06 12.58 12.01
N TYR A 564 -4.38 13.86 12.25
CA TYR A 564 -4.36 14.45 13.60
C TYR A 564 -5.46 13.84 14.49
N ALA A 565 -6.64 13.60 13.91
CA ALA A 565 -7.70 12.88 14.62
C ALA A 565 -7.27 11.49 15.07
N MET A 566 -6.62 10.72 14.18
CA MET A 566 -6.11 9.38 14.50
C MET A 566 -5.01 9.43 15.54
N LYS A 567 -4.08 10.39 15.44
CA LYS A 567 -3.00 10.61 16.40
C LYS A 567 -3.54 10.79 17.83
N GLU A 568 -4.62 11.54 17.98
CA GLU A 568 -5.30 11.72 19.27
C GLU A 568 -6.06 10.47 19.69
N ALA A 569 -6.90 9.93 18.81
CA ALA A 569 -7.78 8.81 19.10
C ALA A 569 -7.04 7.48 19.36
N TYR A 570 -5.79 7.33 18.89
CA TYR A 570 -4.95 6.15 19.12
C TYR A 570 -4.03 6.25 20.33
N ARG A 571 -4.08 7.32 21.11
CA ARG A 571 -3.31 7.45 22.34
C ARG A 571 -3.71 6.39 23.36
N ASP A 572 -2.71 5.76 24.02
CA ASP A 572 -2.95 4.74 25.04
C ASP A 572 -3.17 5.34 26.44
N ASP A 573 -2.71 6.57 26.65
CA ASP A 573 -2.81 7.30 27.92
C ASP A 573 -4.13 8.04 28.12
N LYS A 574 -5.04 7.98 27.14
CA LYS A 574 -6.36 8.62 27.19
C LYS A 574 -7.46 7.68 26.71
N THR A 575 -8.60 7.72 27.39
CA THR A 575 -9.87 7.21 26.84
C THR A 575 -10.25 8.06 25.63
N PRO A 576 -10.55 7.46 24.47
CA PRO A 576 -10.97 8.23 23.31
C PRO A 576 -12.25 9.02 23.61
N GLU A 577 -12.22 10.31 23.30
CA GLU A 577 -13.42 11.15 23.35
C GLU A 577 -14.32 10.83 22.16
N ILE A 578 -15.60 10.63 22.42
CA ILE A 578 -16.65 10.44 21.41
C ILE A 578 -17.58 11.63 21.50
N ASP A 579 -17.58 12.48 20.48
CA ASP A 579 -18.51 13.62 20.36
C ASP A 579 -19.27 13.50 19.04
N LEU A 580 -20.50 13.03 19.13
CA LEU A 580 -21.41 12.86 18.00
C LEU A 580 -22.28 14.09 17.72
N THR A 581 -22.03 15.21 18.39
CA THR A 581 -22.66 16.49 18.06
C THR A 581 -22.27 16.87 16.63
N ARG A 582 -23.26 17.00 15.76
CA ARG A 582 -23.00 17.36 14.36
C ARG A 582 -22.54 18.81 14.27
N PRO A 583 -21.45 19.13 13.60
CA PRO A 583 -20.97 20.50 13.48
C PRO A 583 -21.99 21.48 12.90
N ILE A 584 -22.92 21.03 12.07
CA ILE A 584 -24.02 21.85 11.53
C ILE A 584 -24.99 22.35 12.61
N ASP A 585 -25.09 21.64 13.72
CA ASP A 585 -26.01 21.98 14.83
C ASP A 585 -25.35 22.93 15.84
N LEU A 586 -24.07 23.23 15.70
CA LEU A 586 -23.32 24.11 16.60
C LEU A 586 -23.70 25.58 16.38
N LYS A 587 -23.95 26.28 17.46
CA LYS A 587 -24.08 27.75 17.44
C LYS A 587 -22.71 28.38 17.52
N LEU A 588 -22.06 28.52 16.34
CA LEU A 588 -20.74 29.11 16.24
C LEU A 588 -20.81 30.65 16.35
N GLU A 589 -19.91 31.22 17.15
CA GLU A 589 -19.70 32.67 17.28
C GLU A 589 -18.30 33.01 16.71
N ASP A 590 -18.07 34.28 16.34
CA ASP A 590 -16.78 34.76 15.89
C ASP A 590 -15.72 34.50 16.97
N PRO A 591 -14.78 33.56 16.76
CA PRO A 591 -13.82 33.18 17.79
C PRO A 591 -12.70 34.24 17.99
N LYS A 592 -12.57 35.22 17.11
CA LYS A 592 -11.53 36.25 17.13
C LYS A 592 -10.17 35.66 17.44
N ILE A 593 -9.74 34.71 16.60
CA ILE A 593 -8.47 34.00 16.78
C ILE A 593 -7.31 34.97 16.60
N THR A 594 -6.43 35.00 17.57
CA THR A 594 -5.15 35.72 17.52
C THR A 594 -3.99 34.73 17.59
N TRP A 595 -2.85 35.09 17.01
CA TRP A 595 -1.68 34.22 17.05
C TRP A 595 -0.38 35.00 17.17
N LYS A 596 0.64 34.34 17.74
CA LYS A 596 2.00 34.86 17.87
C LYS A 596 2.98 33.77 17.42
N VAL A 597 3.98 34.16 16.62
CA VAL A 597 5.06 33.27 16.20
C VAL A 597 6.29 33.52 17.03
N SER A 598 6.92 32.46 17.54
CA SER A 598 8.18 32.51 18.26
C SER A 598 9.05 31.31 17.84
N GLY A 599 10.03 31.55 17.00
CA GLY A 599 10.84 30.50 16.38
C GLY A 599 9.97 29.59 15.53
N ASN A 600 9.95 28.30 15.85
CA ASN A 600 9.07 27.30 15.21
C ASN A 600 7.76 27.04 15.97
N LYS A 601 7.40 27.91 16.91
CA LYS A 601 6.16 27.81 17.70
C LYS A 601 5.15 28.82 17.21
N VAL A 602 3.90 28.38 17.11
CA VAL A 602 2.73 29.25 16.90
C VAL A 602 1.83 29.10 18.11
N ILE A 603 1.60 30.22 18.80
CA ILE A 603 0.73 30.34 19.96
C ILE A 603 -0.60 30.87 19.44
N LEU A 604 -1.66 30.10 19.58
CA LEU A 604 -3.03 30.44 19.17
C LEU A 604 -3.88 30.75 20.39
N LYS A 605 -4.71 31.78 20.30
CA LYS A 605 -5.69 32.11 21.35
C LYS A 605 -7.03 32.48 20.73
N ALA A 606 -8.12 31.95 21.28
CA ALA A 606 -9.47 32.25 20.86
C ALA A 606 -10.23 32.97 21.98
N SER A 607 -10.96 34.06 21.67
CA SER A 607 -11.78 34.77 22.67
C SER A 607 -13.15 34.12 22.87
N LYS A 608 -13.64 33.35 21.90
CA LYS A 608 -14.82 32.49 21.95
C LYS A 608 -14.42 31.09 21.52
N ALA A 609 -15.27 30.08 21.75
CA ALA A 609 -15.00 28.73 21.32
C ALA A 609 -14.78 28.65 19.80
N ALA A 610 -13.68 28.00 19.39
CA ALA A 610 -13.30 27.81 17.99
C ALA A 610 -13.18 26.32 17.69
N LYS A 611 -13.70 25.88 16.54
CA LYS A 611 -13.67 24.50 16.08
C LYS A 611 -12.83 24.38 14.82
N TYR A 612 -12.07 23.30 14.73
CA TYR A 612 -11.26 22.92 13.55
C TYR A 612 -10.33 24.04 13.06
N ILE A 613 -9.60 24.69 13.98
CA ILE A 613 -8.63 25.75 13.62
C ILE A 613 -7.54 25.15 12.75
N TYR A 614 -7.48 25.60 11.51
CA TYR A 614 -6.45 25.24 10.56
C TYR A 614 -5.34 26.27 10.53
N VAL A 615 -4.09 25.79 10.52
CA VAL A 615 -2.90 26.61 10.44
C VAL A 615 -2.01 26.11 9.31
N SER A 616 -1.58 27.02 8.45
CA SER A 616 -0.59 26.74 7.42
C SER A 616 0.39 27.88 7.25
N ILE A 617 1.54 27.60 6.67
CA ILE A 617 2.54 28.60 6.25
C ILE A 617 2.68 28.49 4.75
N LYS A 618 2.63 29.63 4.05
CA LYS A 618 2.77 29.67 2.60
C LYS A 618 4.10 29.05 2.15
N GLY A 619 4.02 28.08 1.22
CA GLY A 619 5.19 27.38 0.69
C GLY A 619 5.85 26.39 1.65
N TYR A 620 5.24 26.11 2.81
CA TYR A 620 5.76 25.14 3.76
C TYR A 620 5.03 23.79 3.61
N THR A 621 5.81 22.72 3.44
CA THR A 621 5.32 21.34 3.27
C THR A 621 5.73 20.42 4.44
N GLY A 622 6.28 20.99 5.51
CA GLY A 622 6.70 20.21 6.68
C GLY A 622 5.53 19.88 7.61
N LYS A 623 5.83 19.05 8.61
CA LYS A 623 4.85 18.54 9.54
C LYS A 623 4.61 19.50 10.70
N TRP A 624 3.34 19.56 11.14
CA TRP A 624 2.91 20.25 12.36
C TRP A 624 2.78 19.28 13.53
N SER A 625 3.03 19.74 14.74
CA SER A 625 2.77 18.94 15.94
C SER A 625 1.30 18.64 16.13
N ASP A 626 0.43 19.59 15.73
CA ASP A 626 -1.04 19.47 15.76
C ASP A 626 -1.67 20.44 14.74
N ASN A 627 -2.90 20.16 14.28
CA ASN A 627 -3.66 21.03 13.39
C ASN A 627 -5.15 20.63 13.44
N TYR A 628 -6.05 21.44 12.85
CA TYR A 628 -7.50 21.26 12.95
C TYR A 628 -7.97 21.16 14.41
N ILE A 629 -7.42 22.03 15.24
CA ILE A 629 -7.60 22.03 16.70
C ILE A 629 -8.85 22.77 17.15
N ASP A 630 -9.39 22.33 18.28
CA ASP A 630 -10.45 23.06 18.99
C ASP A 630 -9.85 23.87 20.12
N LEU A 631 -10.41 25.06 20.38
CA LEU A 631 -10.10 25.89 21.54
C LEU A 631 -11.39 26.32 22.23
N ASN A 632 -11.42 26.28 23.55
CA ASN A 632 -12.47 26.86 24.35
C ASN A 632 -12.34 28.40 24.43
N ALA A 633 -13.38 29.08 24.89
CA ALA A 633 -13.31 30.53 25.10
C ALA A 633 -12.19 30.91 26.08
N GLY A 634 -11.29 31.80 25.64
CA GLY A 634 -10.13 32.25 26.41
C GLY A 634 -8.92 31.29 26.40
N GLU A 635 -9.06 30.09 25.84
CA GLU A 635 -8.00 29.08 25.80
C GLU A 635 -6.86 29.51 24.87
N GLU A 636 -5.62 29.13 25.26
CA GLU A 636 -4.40 29.31 24.48
C GLU A 636 -3.74 27.95 24.24
N LYS A 637 -3.29 27.71 23.00
CA LYS A 637 -2.59 26.47 22.63
C LYS A 637 -1.35 26.79 21.79
N THR A 638 -0.25 26.13 22.12
CA THR A 638 0.98 26.20 21.34
C THR A 638 1.11 24.98 20.44
N ILE A 639 1.31 25.20 19.16
CA ILE A 639 1.69 24.18 18.19
C ILE A 639 3.08 24.50 17.61
N THR A 640 3.75 23.48 17.10
CA THR A 640 5.08 23.61 16.49
C THR A 640 5.09 23.10 15.07
N PHE A 641 5.97 23.63 14.24
CA PHE A 641 6.26 23.11 12.91
C PHE A 641 7.72 22.67 12.81
N GLU A 642 7.99 21.68 11.95
CA GLU A 642 9.35 21.14 11.77
C GLU A 642 10.22 22.09 10.95
N GLY A 643 11.51 22.21 11.32
CA GLY A 643 12.47 23.04 10.60
C GLY A 643 12.42 24.52 10.96
N LYS A 644 13.00 25.35 10.10
CA LYS A 644 13.08 26.83 10.26
C LYS A 644 12.44 27.49 9.03
N VAL A 645 11.52 28.40 9.27
CA VAL A 645 10.95 29.28 8.25
C VAL A 645 11.25 30.73 8.64
N THR A 646 11.92 31.45 7.75
CA THR A 646 12.24 32.88 8.01
C THR A 646 11.03 33.71 7.62
N LYS A 647 10.47 34.48 8.59
CA LYS A 647 9.27 35.32 8.41
C LYS A 647 8.08 34.53 7.86
N PRO A 648 7.53 33.56 8.64
CA PRO A 648 6.42 32.73 8.18
C PRO A 648 5.17 33.57 7.91
N GLU A 649 4.64 33.47 6.69
CA GLU A 649 3.33 34.01 6.31
C GLU A 649 2.26 32.96 6.66
N LEU A 650 1.61 33.17 7.84
CA LEU A 650 0.60 32.23 8.31
C LEU A 650 -0.78 32.53 7.75
N LYS A 651 -1.48 31.44 7.40
CA LYS A 651 -2.92 31.43 7.18
C LYS A 651 -3.57 30.69 8.33
N VAL A 652 -4.45 31.35 9.09
CA VAL A 652 -5.17 30.78 10.24
C VAL A 652 -6.64 31.09 10.09
N PHE A 653 -7.47 30.06 10.16
CA PHE A 653 -8.93 30.19 10.14
C PHE A 653 -9.60 28.99 10.81
N SER A 654 -10.88 29.13 11.15
CA SER A 654 -11.70 28.13 11.83
C SER A 654 -12.92 27.73 11.01
N LEU A 655 -13.68 26.76 11.48
CA LEU A 655 -14.96 26.38 10.89
C LEU A 655 -15.90 27.59 10.75
N TYR A 656 -15.97 28.46 11.78
CA TYR A 656 -16.78 29.70 11.73
C TYR A 656 -16.39 30.58 10.53
N ASP A 657 -15.10 30.79 10.32
CA ASP A 657 -14.59 31.65 9.23
C ASP A 657 -14.97 31.15 7.84
N VAL A 658 -15.01 29.84 7.66
CA VAL A 658 -15.42 29.22 6.39
C VAL A 658 -16.94 29.29 6.22
N LEU A 659 -17.72 28.87 7.23
CA LEU A 659 -19.17 28.78 7.11
C LEU A 659 -19.85 30.14 6.92
N LYS A 660 -19.28 31.21 7.51
CA LYS A 660 -19.83 32.56 7.39
C LYS A 660 -19.68 33.17 5.99
N ARG A 661 -18.86 32.57 5.10
CA ARG A 661 -18.71 33.02 3.70
C ARG A 661 -19.92 32.63 2.85
N TYR A 662 -20.65 31.65 3.31
CA TYR A 662 -21.80 31.03 2.62
C TYR A 662 -23.07 31.15 3.46
#